data_e235a66d1fab39d7e1be3f2bc8f7e7b5
#
_entry.id   e235a66d1fab39d7e1be3f2bc8f7e7b5
#
_cell.length_a   1.000
_cell.length_b   1.000
_cell.length_c   1.000
_cell.angle_alpha   90.00
_cell.angle_beta   90.00
_cell.angle_gamma   90.00
#
_symmetry.space_group_name_H-M   'P 1'
#
loop_
_entity.id
_entity.type
_entity.pdbx_description
1 polymer ?
#
loop_
_entity_poly.entity_id
_entity_poly.type
_entity_poly.pdbx_seq_one_letter_code
_entity_poly.pdbx_strand_id
1 'polypeptide(L)'
;GKRIVFIIDECHRSTFGDMLQDIRRAFPNALFFGFTGTPILDENQKKGSTTAMVFGECLHRYSIADGIRDGNVLGFDPYMVTTFDDHDVREAVALEQAKASSVGEAISDERKSKVFYHYMDQAKVPMGPMVDGAGNHIKGIEDFLTRAQYWPDTPHHGKVVEDVLRRFPVLSHGGKFHAILATSSIPEAIDYYRAFKREAPQMKVTALFDPSIDNDAGSTVKEDALVELIEDYNKAYDQEFTIPTWPAMKKDISARLSHKKPYVNVDANRESRIDLLIVVDQMLTGFDSKWLNTLYLDKVIDYESIIQAFSRTNRLFGPDKPFGTIRYYRRPHTMKGYIEAAVKLYSGDRPLDMFVQKLPDNIALMDARLQEILMVFEAAGVGDLSKLPASQEARRKFAKEFVELNEFLEAAKVQGFTWEQDTYEFEEEPEEGELSGKSFFVQPVIDERTYLILVQRYKELFAGGGGPGDAPEAPYELDGHITEIDTGLIDSDYMNANFEKWLKCLEQDDEGLAAAREELHRSFASLSQDDQRFAELFLHDVERGDAALEDGMTLRDYITTYARRAKNAQVERVVEALGIDGDLLATMAALDLAESNINEFGRFDDLKDSVDKARAKAFFEQKEGKTLPLFKVNTRAAALLKKFILEGGFDIDE
;
A
#
# COMPACT_ATOMS: atom_id res chain seq x y z
N GLY A 1 26.74 -46.56 -15.32
CA GLY A 1 26.79 -45.14 -15.67
C GLY A 1 26.03 -44.31 -14.65
N LYS A 2 26.39 -43.04 -14.47
CA LYS A 2 25.65 -42.10 -13.61
C LYS A 2 24.31 -41.78 -14.26
N ARG A 3 23.21 -41.73 -13.48
CA ARG A 3 21.94 -41.20 -13.95
C ARG A 3 22.06 -39.67 -14.08
N ILE A 4 21.63 -39.13 -15.19
CA ILE A 4 21.58 -37.69 -15.45
C ILE A 4 20.14 -37.21 -15.28
N VAL A 5 19.96 -36.13 -14.56
CA VAL A 5 18.67 -35.42 -14.39
C VAL A 5 18.85 -34.00 -14.85
N PHE A 6 18.00 -33.56 -15.76
CA PHE A 6 17.89 -32.18 -16.17
C PHE A 6 16.72 -31.54 -15.45
N ILE A 7 16.98 -30.45 -14.72
CA ILE A 7 15.98 -29.59 -14.11
C ILE A 7 15.98 -28.31 -14.95
N ILE A 8 14.85 -28.02 -15.58
CA ILE A 8 14.70 -26.91 -16.51
C ILE A 8 13.71 -25.93 -15.91
N ASP A 9 14.22 -24.79 -15.47
CA ASP A 9 13.41 -23.68 -15.02
C ASP A 9 12.91 -22.84 -16.21
N GLU A 10 11.77 -22.16 -16.04
CA GLU A 10 11.09 -21.44 -17.12
C GLU A 10 10.95 -22.29 -18.40
N CYS A 11 10.56 -23.54 -18.22
CA CYS A 11 10.58 -24.55 -19.28
C CYS A 11 9.69 -24.21 -20.48
N HIS A 12 8.69 -23.31 -20.30
CA HIS A 12 7.88 -22.77 -21.39
C HIS A 12 8.69 -21.98 -22.43
N ARG A 13 9.89 -21.45 -22.07
CA ARG A 13 10.78 -20.72 -22.98
C ARG A 13 11.69 -21.66 -23.77
N SER A 14 12.19 -22.70 -23.13
CA SER A 14 13.13 -23.66 -23.70
C SER A 14 12.45 -24.85 -24.40
N THR A 15 11.12 -24.99 -24.23
CA THR A 15 10.35 -26.18 -24.60
C THR A 15 10.33 -26.45 -26.10
N PHE A 16 10.45 -25.42 -26.93
CA PHE A 16 10.17 -25.49 -28.38
C PHE A 16 11.39 -25.29 -29.26
N GLY A 17 12.59 -25.31 -28.68
CA GLY A 17 13.83 -25.13 -29.44
C GLY A 17 14.46 -26.45 -29.88
N ASP A 18 15.12 -26.41 -31.01
CA ASP A 18 15.90 -27.53 -31.57
C ASP A 18 16.96 -28.02 -30.56
N MET A 19 17.49 -27.11 -29.73
CA MET A 19 18.47 -27.41 -28.69
C MET A 19 18.00 -28.43 -27.68
N LEU A 20 16.74 -28.36 -27.18
CA LEU A 20 16.22 -29.36 -26.23
C LEU A 20 16.09 -30.74 -26.90
N GLN A 21 15.70 -30.80 -28.15
CA GLN A 21 15.65 -32.05 -28.91
C GLN A 21 17.04 -32.63 -29.10
N ASP A 22 18.04 -31.81 -29.37
CA ASP A 22 19.44 -32.27 -29.49
C ASP A 22 20.00 -32.76 -28.17
N ILE A 23 19.68 -32.11 -27.03
CA ILE A 23 20.06 -32.57 -25.71
C ILE A 23 19.41 -33.94 -25.42
N ARG A 24 18.12 -34.09 -25.72
CA ARG A 24 17.42 -35.39 -25.54
C ARG A 24 18.02 -36.52 -26.39
N ARG A 25 18.40 -36.21 -27.62
CA ARG A 25 19.10 -37.20 -28.49
C ARG A 25 20.48 -37.57 -27.94
N ALA A 26 21.18 -36.59 -27.36
CA ALA A 26 22.51 -36.84 -26.78
C ALA A 26 22.45 -37.62 -25.46
N PHE A 27 21.35 -37.49 -24.72
CA PHE A 27 21.14 -38.10 -23.42
C PHE A 27 19.83 -38.93 -23.34
N PRO A 28 19.69 -40.02 -24.08
CA PRO A 28 18.42 -40.74 -24.23
C PRO A 28 17.91 -41.41 -22.94
N ASN A 29 18.77 -41.61 -21.94
CA ASN A 29 18.43 -42.19 -20.65
C ASN A 29 18.34 -41.17 -19.50
N ALA A 30 18.39 -39.88 -19.80
CA ALA A 30 18.24 -38.81 -18.80
C ALA A 30 16.77 -38.55 -18.48
N LEU A 31 16.53 -38.09 -17.23
CA LEU A 31 15.24 -37.62 -16.79
C LEU A 31 15.19 -36.10 -16.98
N PHE A 32 14.05 -35.61 -17.43
CA PHE A 32 13.81 -34.17 -17.65
C PHE A 32 12.62 -33.71 -16.83
N PHE A 33 12.85 -32.75 -15.94
CA PHE A 33 11.79 -32.08 -15.16
C PHE A 33 11.72 -30.63 -15.57
N GLY A 34 10.54 -30.19 -15.99
CA GLY A 34 10.26 -28.80 -16.32
C GLY A 34 9.53 -28.10 -15.19
N PHE A 35 9.98 -26.90 -14.82
CA PHE A 35 9.33 -26.01 -13.89
C PHE A 35 8.92 -24.73 -14.61
N THR A 36 7.71 -24.26 -14.40
CA THR A 36 7.22 -23.00 -14.97
C THR A 36 6.02 -22.48 -14.21
N GLY A 37 5.95 -21.16 -14.01
CA GLY A 37 4.78 -20.47 -13.49
C GLY A 37 3.68 -20.27 -14.56
N THR A 38 4.04 -20.37 -15.85
CA THR A 38 3.14 -20.12 -17.00
C THR A 38 3.29 -21.24 -18.03
N PRO A 39 2.71 -22.43 -17.79
CA PRO A 39 2.78 -23.54 -18.75
C PRO A 39 2.10 -23.16 -20.07
N ILE A 40 2.61 -23.71 -21.17
CA ILE A 40 1.94 -23.65 -22.46
C ILE A 40 0.87 -24.75 -22.50
N LEU A 41 -0.37 -24.33 -22.64
CA LEU A 41 -1.58 -25.17 -22.68
C LEU A 41 -2.15 -25.23 -24.11
N ASP A 42 -3.31 -25.86 -24.27
CA ASP A 42 -3.93 -26.00 -25.59
C ASP A 42 -4.38 -24.67 -26.18
N GLU A 43 -4.79 -23.73 -25.32
CA GLU A 43 -5.30 -22.40 -25.69
C GLU A 43 -4.19 -21.46 -26.19
N ASN A 44 -2.96 -21.63 -25.69
CA ASN A 44 -1.83 -20.77 -26.04
C ASN A 44 -0.65 -21.56 -26.63
N GLN A 45 -0.93 -22.60 -27.42
CA GLN A 45 0.10 -23.43 -28.05
C GLN A 45 1.14 -22.61 -28.80
N LYS A 46 2.42 -22.99 -28.64
CA LYS A 46 3.55 -22.44 -29.42
C LYS A 46 4.10 -23.50 -30.37
N LYS A 47 4.15 -23.17 -31.65
CA LYS A 47 4.58 -24.11 -32.71
C LYS A 47 3.82 -25.45 -32.66
N GLY A 48 2.52 -25.41 -32.31
CA GLY A 48 1.68 -26.61 -32.23
C GLY A 48 2.05 -27.59 -31.10
N SER A 49 2.69 -27.12 -30.04
CA SER A 49 3.10 -27.96 -28.91
C SER A 49 2.70 -27.33 -27.57
N THR A 50 2.45 -28.17 -26.58
CA THR A 50 2.17 -27.78 -25.18
C THR A 50 3.32 -28.21 -24.26
N THR A 51 3.35 -27.67 -23.04
CA THR A 51 4.32 -28.10 -22.02
C THR A 51 4.17 -29.59 -21.69
N ALA A 52 2.94 -30.10 -21.63
CA ALA A 52 2.67 -31.52 -21.39
C ALA A 52 3.16 -32.44 -22.51
N MET A 53 3.06 -32.01 -23.78
CA MET A 53 3.60 -32.78 -24.91
C MET A 53 5.12 -32.93 -24.85
N VAL A 54 5.81 -31.97 -24.23
CA VAL A 54 7.27 -31.97 -24.16
C VAL A 54 7.78 -32.66 -22.88
N PHE A 55 7.18 -32.42 -21.74
CA PHE A 55 7.67 -32.90 -20.43
C PHE A 55 6.86 -34.07 -19.86
N GLY A 56 5.70 -34.40 -20.42
CA GLY A 56 4.77 -35.38 -19.88
C GLY A 56 3.72 -34.71 -18.96
N GLU A 57 3.03 -35.56 -18.19
CA GLU A 57 1.97 -35.09 -17.31
C GLU A 57 2.49 -34.17 -16.20
N CYS A 58 1.63 -33.23 -15.77
CA CYS A 58 1.90 -32.33 -14.67
C CYS A 58 1.94 -33.13 -13.35
N LEU A 59 3.10 -33.14 -12.70
CA LEU A 59 3.31 -33.87 -11.44
C LEU A 59 2.81 -33.12 -10.22
N HIS A 60 2.87 -31.79 -10.25
CA HIS A 60 2.43 -30.91 -9.19
C HIS A 60 2.03 -29.57 -9.76
N ARG A 61 0.93 -29.01 -9.24
CA ARG A 61 0.42 -27.68 -9.60
C ARG A 61 0.22 -26.87 -8.35
N TYR A 62 0.76 -25.64 -8.36
CA TYR A 62 0.50 -24.60 -7.38
C TYR A 62 0.28 -23.31 -8.16
N SER A 63 -0.98 -22.90 -8.29
CA SER A 63 -1.36 -21.76 -9.12
C SER A 63 -1.04 -20.43 -8.45
N ILE A 64 -1.08 -19.35 -9.22
CA ILE A 64 -0.93 -18.00 -8.67
C ILE A 64 -2.11 -17.66 -7.72
N ALA A 65 -3.31 -18.15 -8.00
CA ALA A 65 -4.47 -18.01 -7.11
C ALA A 65 -4.26 -18.74 -5.78
N ASP A 66 -3.61 -19.95 -5.80
CA ASP A 66 -3.22 -20.62 -4.57
C ASP A 66 -2.21 -19.79 -3.77
N GLY A 67 -1.23 -19.19 -4.46
CA GLY A 67 -0.23 -18.32 -3.82
C GLY A 67 -0.83 -17.06 -3.19
N ILE A 68 -1.84 -16.48 -3.80
CA ILE A 68 -2.55 -15.31 -3.26
C ILE A 68 -3.37 -15.72 -2.04
N ARG A 69 -4.15 -16.78 -2.14
CA ARG A 69 -4.95 -17.30 -1.02
C ARG A 69 -4.10 -17.69 0.19
N ASP A 70 -2.93 -18.28 -0.04
CA ASP A 70 -2.01 -18.71 1.01
C ASP A 70 -1.14 -17.54 1.53
N GLY A 71 -1.35 -16.31 1.06
CA GLY A 71 -0.61 -15.12 1.47
C GLY A 71 0.86 -15.11 1.05
N ASN A 72 1.25 -15.90 0.05
CA ASN A 72 2.63 -15.96 -0.44
C ASN A 72 2.94 -14.88 -1.49
N VAL A 73 1.93 -14.34 -2.13
CA VAL A 73 2.00 -13.22 -3.08
C VAL A 73 0.72 -12.39 -3.00
N LEU A 74 0.79 -11.14 -3.46
CA LEU A 74 -0.37 -10.23 -3.47
C LEU A 74 -1.29 -10.51 -4.67
N GLY A 75 -2.56 -10.14 -4.54
CA GLY A 75 -3.50 -10.06 -5.65
C GLY A 75 -3.20 -8.89 -6.59
N PHE A 76 -4.00 -8.75 -7.65
CA PHE A 76 -3.85 -7.70 -8.64
C PHE A 76 -5.09 -6.80 -8.69
N ASP A 77 -4.85 -5.49 -8.90
CA ASP A 77 -5.88 -4.50 -9.24
C ASP A 77 -5.66 -4.00 -10.69
N PRO A 78 -6.20 -4.69 -11.71
CA PRO A 78 -6.14 -4.22 -13.08
C PRO A 78 -7.16 -3.10 -13.30
N TYR A 79 -6.69 -1.96 -13.82
CA TYR A 79 -7.50 -0.80 -14.10
C TYR A 79 -7.41 -0.40 -15.57
N MET A 80 -8.56 -0.43 -16.24
CA MET A 80 -8.71 0.00 -17.63
C MET A 80 -8.70 1.53 -17.69
N VAL A 81 -7.87 2.10 -18.56
CA VAL A 81 -7.84 3.55 -18.80
C VAL A 81 -8.10 3.81 -20.27
N THR A 82 -9.26 4.40 -20.59
CA THR A 82 -9.58 4.82 -21.93
C THR A 82 -8.95 6.17 -22.24
N THR A 83 -8.22 6.26 -23.35
CA THR A 83 -7.58 7.49 -23.82
C THR A 83 -8.33 8.12 -24.98
N PHE A 84 -9.28 7.41 -25.54
CA PHE A 84 -10.20 7.84 -26.59
C PHE A 84 -11.62 7.68 -26.08
N ASP A 85 -12.54 8.48 -26.61
CA ASP A 85 -13.97 8.26 -26.44
C ASP A 85 -14.41 7.09 -27.35
N ASP A 86 -15.11 6.11 -26.79
CA ASP A 86 -15.48 4.89 -27.50
C ASP A 86 -16.45 5.17 -28.67
N HIS A 87 -17.35 6.15 -28.51
CA HIS A 87 -18.26 6.56 -29.58
C HIS A 87 -17.50 7.20 -30.74
N ASP A 88 -16.58 8.14 -30.43
CA ASP A 88 -15.78 8.83 -31.45
C ASP A 88 -14.90 7.87 -32.23
N VAL A 89 -14.26 6.92 -31.54
CA VAL A 89 -13.46 5.88 -32.20
C VAL A 89 -14.33 4.99 -33.09
N ARG A 90 -15.48 4.57 -32.59
CA ARG A 90 -16.44 3.75 -33.35
C ARG A 90 -16.92 4.48 -34.60
N GLU A 91 -17.31 5.75 -34.48
CA GLU A 91 -17.75 6.56 -35.60
C GLU A 91 -16.62 6.71 -36.64
N ALA A 92 -15.40 7.00 -36.21
CA ALA A 92 -14.25 7.13 -37.10
C ALA A 92 -13.98 5.83 -37.88
N VAL A 93 -14.00 4.67 -37.21
CA VAL A 93 -13.86 3.36 -37.87
C VAL A 93 -15.05 3.09 -38.81
N ALA A 94 -16.29 3.39 -38.40
CA ALA A 94 -17.46 3.20 -39.23
C ALA A 94 -17.42 4.04 -40.52
N LEU A 95 -16.97 5.28 -40.43
CA LEU A 95 -16.72 6.17 -41.58
C LEU A 95 -15.66 5.64 -42.52
N GLU A 96 -14.50 5.20 -41.95
CA GLU A 96 -13.41 4.63 -42.73
C GLU A 96 -13.87 3.37 -43.51
N GLN A 97 -14.57 2.46 -42.83
CA GLN A 97 -15.06 1.22 -43.45
C GLN A 97 -16.16 1.51 -44.49
N ALA A 98 -17.00 2.51 -44.26
CA ALA A 98 -17.98 2.98 -45.21
C ALA A 98 -17.36 3.79 -46.38
N LYS A 99 -16.05 4.12 -46.30
CA LYS A 99 -15.37 5.01 -47.24
C LYS A 99 -16.07 6.36 -47.42
N ALA A 100 -16.47 6.94 -46.31
CA ALA A 100 -17.15 8.22 -46.22
C ALA A 100 -16.31 9.23 -45.42
N SER A 101 -16.34 10.50 -45.81
CA SER A 101 -15.63 11.57 -45.14
C SER A 101 -16.44 12.24 -44.03
N SER A 102 -17.74 11.95 -43.95
CA SER A 102 -18.66 12.46 -42.94
C SER A 102 -19.85 11.56 -42.76
N VAL A 103 -20.52 11.67 -41.60
CA VAL A 103 -21.79 10.95 -41.31
C VAL A 103 -22.86 11.26 -42.36
N GLY A 104 -22.96 12.54 -42.79
CA GLY A 104 -23.92 12.96 -43.83
C GLY A 104 -23.67 12.25 -45.14
N GLU A 105 -22.41 12.07 -45.58
CA GLU A 105 -22.05 11.31 -46.78
C GLU A 105 -22.37 9.82 -46.61
N ALA A 106 -22.03 9.25 -45.45
CA ALA A 106 -22.28 7.85 -45.17
C ALA A 106 -23.79 7.49 -45.23
N ILE A 107 -24.65 8.35 -44.71
CA ILE A 107 -26.09 8.12 -44.64
C ILE A 107 -26.78 8.37 -45.98
N SER A 108 -26.29 9.27 -46.82
CA SER A 108 -26.88 9.63 -48.10
C SER A 108 -26.76 8.53 -49.18
N ASP A 109 -25.80 7.62 -49.05
CA ASP A 109 -25.60 6.48 -49.97
C ASP A 109 -26.06 5.17 -49.30
N GLU A 110 -26.96 4.43 -49.92
CA GLU A 110 -27.54 3.21 -49.35
C GLU A 110 -26.50 2.11 -49.03
N ARG A 111 -25.41 2.01 -49.83
CA ARG A 111 -24.37 1.01 -49.60
C ARG A 111 -23.48 1.42 -48.46
N LYS A 112 -23.07 2.70 -48.43
CA LYS A 112 -22.26 3.27 -47.36
C LYS A 112 -23.02 3.24 -46.03
N SER A 113 -24.30 3.57 -46.05
CA SER A 113 -25.17 3.58 -44.88
C SER A 113 -25.29 2.19 -44.23
N LYS A 114 -25.42 1.11 -45.01
CA LYS A 114 -25.42 -0.26 -44.48
C LYS A 114 -24.12 -0.61 -43.78
N VAL A 115 -22.98 -0.20 -44.31
CA VAL A 115 -21.67 -0.45 -43.73
C VAL A 115 -21.51 0.40 -42.47
N PHE A 116 -21.82 1.71 -42.54
CA PHE A 116 -21.71 2.63 -41.42
C PHE A 116 -22.49 2.13 -40.20
N TYR A 117 -23.80 1.83 -40.35
CA TYR A 117 -24.63 1.33 -39.26
C TYR A 117 -24.24 -0.07 -38.78
N HIS A 118 -23.61 -0.89 -39.63
CA HIS A 118 -23.05 -2.17 -39.17
C HIS A 118 -21.97 -1.98 -38.14
N TYR A 119 -21.04 -1.04 -38.36
CA TYR A 119 -19.94 -0.76 -37.41
C TYR A 119 -20.39 0.10 -36.21
N MET A 120 -21.46 0.90 -36.36
CA MET A 120 -22.05 1.63 -35.25
C MET A 120 -22.83 0.73 -34.27
N ASP A 121 -23.29 -0.44 -34.74
CA ASP A 121 -24.05 -1.40 -33.96
C ASP A 121 -23.08 -2.22 -33.05
N GLN A 122 -23.16 -1.96 -31.74
CA GLN A 122 -22.30 -2.60 -30.74
C GLN A 122 -22.55 -4.13 -30.66
N ALA A 123 -23.76 -4.58 -30.89
CA ALA A 123 -24.10 -6.01 -30.88
C ALA A 123 -23.46 -6.77 -32.05
N LYS A 124 -23.17 -6.08 -33.18
CA LYS A 124 -22.51 -6.68 -34.34
C LYS A 124 -20.99 -6.54 -34.33
N VAL A 125 -20.51 -5.40 -33.87
CA VAL A 125 -19.07 -5.10 -33.80
C VAL A 125 -18.75 -4.57 -32.40
N PRO A 126 -18.26 -5.40 -31.49
CA PRO A 126 -17.89 -4.99 -30.13
C PRO A 126 -16.68 -4.04 -30.16
N MET A 127 -16.33 -3.41 -29.04
CA MET A 127 -15.12 -2.58 -28.95
C MET A 127 -13.85 -3.43 -29.04
N GLY A 128 -13.68 -4.43 -28.21
CA GLY A 128 -12.58 -5.41 -28.32
C GLY A 128 -12.99 -6.64 -29.14
N PRO A 129 -12.05 -7.44 -29.64
CA PRO A 129 -12.35 -8.68 -30.34
C PRO A 129 -13.00 -9.69 -29.36
N MET A 130 -13.90 -10.51 -29.89
CA MET A 130 -14.56 -11.58 -29.13
C MET A 130 -14.64 -12.88 -29.93
N VAL A 131 -14.95 -13.97 -29.25
CA VAL A 131 -15.25 -15.26 -29.87
C VAL A 131 -16.72 -15.54 -29.66
N ASP A 132 -17.47 -15.78 -30.77
CA ASP A 132 -18.89 -16.09 -30.67
C ASP A 132 -19.16 -17.52 -30.13
N GLY A 133 -20.42 -17.82 -29.81
CA GLY A 133 -20.82 -19.13 -29.31
C GLY A 133 -20.54 -20.30 -30.25
N ALA A 134 -20.18 -20.04 -31.52
CA ALA A 134 -19.78 -21.04 -32.51
C ALA A 134 -18.27 -21.17 -32.66
N GLY A 135 -17.47 -20.38 -31.90
CA GLY A 135 -16.01 -20.38 -31.95
C GLY A 135 -15.39 -19.48 -33.03
N ASN A 136 -16.18 -18.62 -33.68
CA ASN A 136 -15.66 -17.71 -34.69
C ASN A 136 -15.11 -16.44 -34.05
N HIS A 137 -13.95 -15.97 -34.52
CA HIS A 137 -13.37 -14.70 -34.10
C HIS A 137 -14.10 -13.53 -34.78
N ILE A 138 -14.72 -12.66 -33.98
CA ILE A 138 -15.34 -11.41 -34.39
C ILE A 138 -14.34 -10.29 -34.07
N LYS A 139 -13.96 -9.50 -35.09
CA LYS A 139 -13.12 -8.33 -34.92
C LYS A 139 -13.87 -7.24 -34.16
N GLY A 140 -13.19 -6.63 -33.18
CA GLY A 140 -13.69 -5.43 -32.51
C GLY A 140 -13.27 -4.14 -33.23
N ILE A 141 -13.82 -3.03 -32.78
CA ILE A 141 -13.46 -1.68 -33.27
C ILE A 141 -11.96 -1.41 -33.08
N GLU A 142 -11.38 -1.82 -31.95
CA GLU A 142 -9.95 -1.63 -31.66
C GLU A 142 -9.01 -2.36 -32.66
N ASP A 143 -9.47 -3.40 -33.36
CA ASP A 143 -8.70 -4.09 -34.39
C ASP A 143 -8.46 -3.25 -35.64
N PHE A 144 -9.28 -2.23 -35.85
CA PHE A 144 -9.14 -1.27 -36.95
C PHE A 144 -8.24 -0.09 -36.60
N LEU A 145 -7.88 0.10 -35.32
CA LEU A 145 -6.97 1.14 -34.91
C LEU A 145 -5.55 0.81 -35.34
N THR A 146 -4.93 1.74 -36.04
CA THR A 146 -3.57 1.62 -36.55
C THR A 146 -2.57 2.09 -35.51
N ARG A 147 -1.30 1.78 -35.72
CA ARG A 147 -0.20 2.26 -34.88
C ARG A 147 -0.12 3.79 -34.84
N ALA A 148 -0.59 4.47 -35.88
CA ALA A 148 -0.55 5.94 -35.97
C ALA A 148 -1.36 6.64 -34.87
N GLN A 149 -2.47 6.05 -34.40
CA GLN A 149 -3.28 6.63 -33.32
C GLN A 149 -2.56 6.59 -31.94
N TYR A 150 -1.56 5.71 -31.80
CA TYR A 150 -0.78 5.51 -30.58
C TYR A 150 0.65 6.08 -30.68
N TRP A 151 0.95 6.77 -31.76
CA TRP A 151 2.29 7.33 -32.02
C TRP A 151 2.59 8.50 -31.08
N PRO A 152 3.88 8.83 -30.84
CA PRO A 152 4.28 10.08 -30.21
C PRO A 152 3.54 11.31 -30.76
N ASP A 153 3.35 12.32 -29.94
CA ASP A 153 2.61 13.55 -30.23
C ASP A 153 1.09 13.39 -30.51
N THR A 154 0.52 12.23 -30.21
CA THR A 154 -0.93 12.02 -30.27
C THR A 154 -1.62 12.37 -28.94
N PRO A 155 -2.96 12.63 -28.96
CA PRO A 155 -3.72 12.82 -27.72
C PRO A 155 -3.63 11.62 -26.76
N HIS A 156 -3.49 10.40 -27.28
CA HIS A 156 -3.28 9.20 -26.48
C HIS A 156 -2.05 9.34 -25.57
N HIS A 157 -0.89 9.67 -26.19
CA HIS A 157 0.36 9.82 -25.46
C HIS A 157 0.29 10.85 -24.33
N GLY A 158 -0.31 12.03 -24.60
CA GLY A 158 -0.51 13.07 -23.58
C GLY A 158 -1.37 12.60 -22.42
N LYS A 159 -2.49 11.89 -22.70
CA LYS A 159 -3.39 11.37 -21.65
C LYS A 159 -2.73 10.29 -20.78
N VAL A 160 -1.86 9.45 -21.35
CA VAL A 160 -1.08 8.48 -20.57
C VAL A 160 -0.14 9.20 -19.60
N VAL A 161 0.61 10.21 -20.09
CA VAL A 161 1.51 11.01 -19.24
C VAL A 161 0.73 11.70 -18.12
N GLU A 162 -0.39 12.34 -18.44
CA GLU A 162 -1.27 13.00 -17.48
C GLU A 162 -1.77 12.04 -16.40
N ASP A 163 -2.26 10.86 -16.81
CA ASP A 163 -2.76 9.85 -15.85
C ASP A 163 -1.65 9.34 -14.93
N VAL A 164 -0.46 9.05 -15.47
CA VAL A 164 0.69 8.63 -14.67
C VAL A 164 1.04 9.72 -13.65
N LEU A 165 1.18 10.98 -14.08
CA LEU A 165 1.57 12.08 -13.18
C LEU A 165 0.53 12.33 -12.09
N ARG A 166 -0.76 12.25 -12.42
CA ARG A 166 -1.86 12.42 -11.48
C ARG A 166 -1.92 11.31 -10.43
N ARG A 167 -1.68 10.06 -10.83
CA ARG A 167 -1.85 8.88 -9.97
C ARG A 167 -0.58 8.45 -9.25
N PHE A 168 0.58 8.73 -9.77
CA PHE A 168 1.86 8.28 -9.20
C PHE A 168 2.05 8.66 -7.73
N PRO A 169 1.71 9.88 -7.25
CA PRO A 169 1.89 10.22 -5.83
C PRO A 169 1.12 9.29 -4.89
N VAL A 170 -0.12 8.96 -5.23
CA VAL A 170 -0.96 8.04 -4.44
C VAL A 170 -0.46 6.60 -4.58
N LEU A 171 -0.33 6.11 -5.83
CA LEU A 171 0.06 4.73 -6.10
C LEU A 171 1.46 4.40 -5.57
N SER A 172 2.38 5.36 -5.55
CA SER A 172 3.73 5.16 -5.02
C SER A 172 3.85 5.38 -3.51
N HIS A 173 2.75 5.63 -2.78
CA HIS A 173 2.79 6.04 -1.37
C HIS A 173 3.77 7.21 -1.13
N GLY A 174 3.52 8.33 -1.79
CA GLY A 174 4.36 9.51 -1.69
C GLY A 174 5.79 9.30 -2.19
N GLY A 175 5.95 8.35 -3.11
CA GLY A 175 7.21 7.99 -3.70
C GLY A 175 7.97 6.90 -2.92
N LYS A 176 7.38 6.10 -2.05
CA LYS A 176 7.97 4.92 -1.39
C LYS A 176 8.22 3.80 -2.39
N PHE A 177 7.31 3.58 -3.33
CA PHE A 177 7.37 2.54 -4.34
C PHE A 177 7.79 3.07 -5.71
N HIS A 178 8.38 2.21 -6.51
CA HIS A 178 8.74 2.43 -7.90
C HIS A 178 7.61 1.98 -8.82
N ALA A 179 7.63 2.50 -10.05
CA ALA A 179 6.73 2.07 -11.12
C ALA A 179 7.50 1.70 -12.41
N ILE A 180 6.87 0.87 -13.23
CA ILE A 180 7.33 0.56 -14.59
C ILE A 180 6.26 1.02 -15.58
N LEU A 181 6.67 1.70 -16.66
CA LEU A 181 5.87 1.96 -17.86
C LEU A 181 6.38 1.11 -19.01
N ALA A 182 5.58 0.16 -19.47
CA ALA A 182 5.89 -0.67 -20.61
C ALA A 182 5.28 -0.10 -21.88
N THR A 183 6.11 0.08 -22.91
CA THR A 183 5.77 0.64 -24.22
C THR A 183 5.93 -0.38 -25.33
N SER A 184 5.34 -0.11 -26.49
CA SER A 184 5.37 -1.05 -27.61
C SER A 184 6.63 -0.96 -28.45
N SER A 185 7.39 0.15 -28.38
CA SER A 185 8.56 0.36 -29.20
C SER A 185 9.58 1.30 -28.56
N ILE A 186 10.81 1.25 -29.05
CA ILE A 186 11.89 2.15 -28.60
C ILE A 186 11.57 3.62 -28.86
N PRO A 187 11.06 4.04 -30.04
CA PRO A 187 10.67 5.43 -30.27
C PRO A 187 9.63 5.93 -29.23
N GLU A 188 8.61 5.12 -28.93
CA GLU A 188 7.61 5.46 -27.92
C GLU A 188 8.24 5.60 -26.52
N ALA A 189 9.14 4.69 -26.15
CA ALA A 189 9.85 4.77 -24.86
C ALA A 189 10.67 6.07 -24.72
N ILE A 190 11.35 6.48 -25.78
CA ILE A 190 12.14 7.71 -25.83
C ILE A 190 11.23 8.94 -25.70
N ASP A 191 10.12 8.92 -26.40
CA ASP A 191 9.19 10.04 -26.40
C ASP A 191 8.51 10.21 -25.04
N TYR A 192 8.05 9.12 -24.41
CA TYR A 192 7.58 9.15 -23.01
C TYR A 192 8.65 9.67 -22.06
N TYR A 193 9.90 9.21 -22.20
CA TYR A 193 11.00 9.70 -21.38
C TYR A 193 11.16 11.22 -21.48
N ARG A 194 11.18 11.76 -22.71
CA ARG A 194 11.28 13.21 -22.96
C ARG A 194 10.06 13.97 -22.45
N ALA A 195 8.86 13.40 -22.59
CA ALA A 195 7.64 14.00 -22.08
C ALA A 195 7.66 14.13 -20.54
N PHE A 196 7.99 13.06 -19.80
CA PHE A 196 8.11 13.13 -18.36
C PHE A 196 9.21 14.09 -17.90
N LYS A 197 10.35 14.11 -18.57
CA LYS A 197 11.43 15.05 -18.27
C LYS A 197 11.02 16.51 -18.45
N ARG A 198 10.16 16.80 -19.43
CA ARG A 198 9.62 18.14 -19.70
C ARG A 198 8.52 18.54 -18.71
N GLU A 199 7.59 17.63 -18.43
CA GLU A 199 6.36 17.93 -17.66
C GLU A 199 6.54 17.74 -16.15
N ALA A 200 7.43 16.86 -15.74
CA ALA A 200 7.71 16.58 -14.33
C ALA A 200 9.22 16.42 -14.06
N PRO A 201 10.03 17.49 -14.19
CA PRO A 201 11.49 17.42 -14.05
C PRO A 201 11.94 16.98 -12.64
N GLN A 202 11.08 17.06 -11.64
CA GLN A 202 11.32 16.57 -10.28
C GLN A 202 11.20 15.05 -10.15
N MET A 203 10.49 14.38 -11.08
CA MET A 203 10.31 12.93 -11.08
C MET A 203 11.57 12.26 -11.67
N LYS A 204 12.12 11.31 -10.94
CA LYS A 204 13.33 10.58 -11.36
C LYS A 204 12.95 9.48 -12.35
N VAL A 205 12.98 9.82 -13.64
CA VAL A 205 12.59 8.91 -14.72
C VAL A 205 13.84 8.46 -15.49
N THR A 206 13.89 7.19 -15.87
CA THR A 206 14.87 6.65 -16.80
C THR A 206 14.23 5.62 -17.73
N ALA A 207 14.92 5.26 -18.80
CA ALA A 207 14.43 4.26 -19.74
C ALA A 207 15.46 3.14 -19.95
N LEU A 208 14.95 1.96 -20.27
CA LEU A 208 15.77 0.78 -20.55
C LEU A 208 15.20 -0.01 -21.73
N PHE A 209 16.00 -0.16 -22.79
CA PHE A 209 15.67 -0.97 -23.95
C PHE A 209 16.90 -1.72 -24.46
N ASP A 210 16.69 -2.69 -25.33
CA ASP A 210 17.79 -3.40 -25.99
C ASP A 210 18.12 -2.73 -27.33
N PRO A 211 19.27 -2.06 -27.43
CA PRO A 211 19.64 -1.36 -28.67
C PRO A 211 19.88 -2.29 -29.87
N SER A 212 20.05 -3.60 -29.63
CA SER A 212 20.23 -4.60 -30.68
C SER A 212 18.91 -5.03 -31.34
N ILE A 213 17.76 -4.74 -30.71
CA ILE A 213 16.46 -5.09 -31.29
C ILE A 213 16.05 -4.04 -32.32
N ASP A 214 15.70 -4.50 -33.51
CA ASP A 214 15.19 -3.63 -34.56
C ASP A 214 13.69 -3.41 -34.45
N ASN A 215 13.31 -2.29 -33.82
CA ASN A 215 11.93 -1.86 -33.58
C ASN A 215 11.61 -0.60 -34.40
N ASP A 216 11.70 -0.64 -35.72
CA ASP A 216 11.30 0.43 -36.65
C ASP A 216 11.94 1.83 -36.45
N ALA A 217 12.86 1.98 -35.49
CA ALA A 217 13.65 3.20 -35.36
C ALA A 217 14.92 3.09 -36.18
N GLY A 218 15.23 4.07 -37.01
CA GLY A 218 16.53 4.15 -37.66
C GLY A 218 17.68 4.07 -36.66
N SER A 219 18.80 3.44 -37.00
CA SER A 219 19.95 3.22 -36.12
C SER A 219 20.44 4.51 -35.45
N THR A 220 20.45 5.62 -36.16
CA THR A 220 20.89 6.94 -35.68
C THR A 220 20.01 7.48 -34.56
N VAL A 221 18.68 7.35 -34.64
CA VAL A 221 17.74 7.82 -33.59
C VAL A 221 17.92 7.02 -32.31
N LYS A 222 18.19 5.71 -32.41
CA LYS A 222 18.46 4.85 -31.26
C LYS A 222 19.77 5.21 -30.56
N GLU A 223 20.82 5.47 -31.33
CA GLU A 223 22.13 5.82 -30.78
C GLU A 223 22.12 7.18 -30.10
N ASP A 224 21.53 8.20 -30.72
CA ASP A 224 21.39 9.54 -30.11
C ASP A 224 20.59 9.50 -28.81
N ALA A 225 19.48 8.78 -28.80
CA ALA A 225 18.66 8.62 -27.61
C ALA A 225 19.35 7.81 -26.48
N LEU A 226 20.17 6.81 -26.87
CA LEU A 226 20.94 6.05 -25.89
C LEU A 226 22.01 6.93 -25.23
N VAL A 227 22.67 7.80 -26.02
CA VAL A 227 23.64 8.79 -25.50
C VAL A 227 22.93 9.75 -24.53
N GLU A 228 21.77 10.32 -24.93
CA GLU A 228 20.95 11.21 -24.06
C GLU A 228 20.62 10.54 -22.73
N LEU A 229 20.12 9.31 -22.75
CA LEU A 229 19.76 8.55 -21.54
C LEU A 229 20.97 8.29 -20.63
N ILE A 230 22.12 7.93 -21.19
CA ILE A 230 23.35 7.67 -20.44
C ILE A 230 23.88 8.96 -19.81
N GLU A 231 23.92 10.05 -20.56
CA GLU A 231 24.39 11.36 -20.06
C GLU A 231 23.50 11.87 -18.92
N ASP A 232 22.19 11.81 -19.10
CA ASP A 232 21.22 12.22 -18.09
C ASP A 232 21.31 11.34 -16.83
N TYR A 233 21.45 10.03 -17.00
CA TYR A 233 21.62 9.09 -15.89
C TYR A 233 22.92 9.36 -15.13
N ASN A 234 24.04 9.54 -15.84
CA ASN A 234 25.33 9.87 -15.24
C ASN A 234 25.24 11.15 -14.42
N LYS A 235 24.62 12.19 -14.97
CA LYS A 235 24.42 13.47 -14.30
C LYS A 235 23.52 13.34 -13.07
N ALA A 236 22.44 12.57 -13.18
CA ALA A 236 21.46 12.42 -12.07
C ALA A 236 22.01 11.61 -10.91
N TYR A 237 22.91 10.67 -11.16
CA TYR A 237 23.34 9.68 -10.18
C TYR A 237 24.84 9.65 -9.92
N ASP A 238 25.59 10.63 -10.43
CA ASP A 238 27.05 10.73 -10.30
C ASP A 238 27.78 9.45 -10.77
N GLN A 239 27.44 9.04 -12.02
CA GLN A 239 28.00 7.84 -12.64
C GLN A 239 28.78 8.21 -13.91
N GLU A 240 29.55 7.26 -14.45
CA GLU A 240 30.36 7.43 -15.64
C GLU A 240 30.12 6.31 -16.67
N PHE A 241 28.85 5.95 -16.90
CA PHE A 241 28.50 4.94 -17.88
C PHE A 241 28.70 5.46 -19.31
N THR A 242 28.95 4.54 -20.23
CA THR A 242 29.11 4.78 -21.65
C THR A 242 28.36 3.72 -22.44
N ILE A 243 28.18 3.86 -23.74
CA ILE A 243 27.53 2.84 -24.59
C ILE A 243 28.14 1.44 -24.36
N PRO A 244 29.48 1.24 -24.37
CA PRO A 244 30.07 -0.07 -24.08
C PRO A 244 29.73 -0.62 -22.68
N THR A 245 29.50 0.24 -21.69
CA THR A 245 29.17 -0.14 -20.32
C THR A 245 27.66 -0.16 -20.02
N TRP A 246 26.80 -0.04 -21.05
CA TRP A 246 25.34 -0.16 -20.91
C TRP A 246 24.86 -1.38 -20.10
N PRO A 247 25.46 -2.59 -20.21
CA PRO A 247 25.09 -3.71 -19.35
C PRO A 247 25.33 -3.47 -17.86
N ALA A 248 26.33 -2.65 -17.50
CA ALA A 248 26.59 -2.25 -16.12
C ALA A 248 25.55 -1.24 -15.62
N MET A 249 25.17 -0.25 -16.43
CA MET A 249 24.08 0.68 -16.15
C MET A 249 22.75 -0.07 -15.91
N LYS A 250 22.43 -1.08 -16.71
CA LYS A 250 21.26 -1.94 -16.49
C LYS A 250 21.29 -2.62 -15.10
N LYS A 251 22.46 -3.10 -14.66
CA LYS A 251 22.61 -3.70 -13.33
C LYS A 251 22.45 -2.65 -12.23
N ASP A 252 22.95 -1.44 -12.43
CA ASP A 252 22.80 -0.32 -11.51
C ASP A 252 21.33 0.08 -11.34
N ILE A 253 20.59 0.26 -12.45
CA ILE A 253 19.15 0.51 -12.46
C ILE A 253 18.41 -0.60 -11.67
N SER A 254 18.72 -1.86 -11.97
CA SER A 254 18.10 -3.00 -11.29
C SER A 254 18.39 -3.01 -9.79
N ALA A 255 19.61 -2.67 -9.37
CA ALA A 255 20.00 -2.61 -7.97
C ALA A 255 19.28 -1.48 -7.22
N ARG A 256 19.10 -0.30 -7.84
CA ARG A 256 18.32 0.83 -7.28
C ARG A 256 16.86 0.45 -7.09
N LEU A 257 16.20 -0.09 -8.12
CA LEU A 257 14.80 -0.49 -8.07
C LEU A 257 14.52 -1.67 -7.13
N SER A 258 15.52 -2.49 -6.80
CA SER A 258 15.37 -3.62 -5.89
C SER A 258 15.98 -3.39 -4.51
N HIS A 259 16.49 -2.19 -4.23
CA HIS A 259 17.17 -1.80 -3.00
C HIS A 259 18.26 -2.81 -2.59
N LYS A 260 19.04 -3.27 -3.58
CA LYS A 260 20.20 -4.15 -3.38
C LYS A 260 21.49 -3.33 -3.28
N LYS A 261 22.53 -3.92 -2.70
CA LYS A 261 23.85 -3.25 -2.58
C LYS A 261 24.31 -2.68 -3.93
N PRO A 262 24.77 -1.42 -3.99
CA PRO A 262 25.06 -0.53 -2.85
C PRO A 262 23.85 0.28 -2.32
N TYR A 263 22.64 0.14 -2.86
CA TYR A 263 21.46 0.99 -2.64
C TYR A 263 20.46 0.43 -1.60
N VAL A 264 20.93 -0.25 -0.56
CA VAL A 264 20.07 -0.83 0.48
C VAL A 264 19.25 0.24 1.23
N ASN A 265 19.81 1.44 1.38
CA ASN A 265 19.19 2.56 2.10
C ASN A 265 18.72 3.67 1.15
N VAL A 266 18.25 3.33 -0.04
CA VAL A 266 17.82 4.30 -1.05
C VAL A 266 16.61 5.13 -0.57
N ASP A 267 15.82 4.61 0.37
CA ASP A 267 14.70 5.32 1.00
C ASP A 267 15.14 6.58 1.74
N ALA A 268 16.28 6.51 2.44
CA ALA A 268 16.84 7.64 3.15
C ALA A 268 17.49 8.69 2.21
N ASN A 269 17.73 8.35 0.95
CA ASN A 269 18.35 9.22 -0.03
C ASN A 269 17.53 9.29 -1.33
N ARG A 270 16.56 10.21 -1.36
CA ARG A 270 15.70 10.46 -2.53
C ARG A 270 16.48 10.75 -3.82
N GLU A 271 17.68 11.33 -3.74
CA GLU A 271 18.52 11.63 -4.91
C GLU A 271 19.01 10.36 -5.62
N SER A 272 19.18 9.27 -4.90
CA SER A 272 19.63 7.98 -5.45
C SER A 272 18.51 7.11 -6.03
N ARG A 273 17.27 7.58 -6.02
CA ARG A 273 16.07 6.83 -6.32
C ARG A 273 15.67 6.96 -7.77
N ILE A 274 15.00 5.94 -8.30
CA ILE A 274 14.28 5.98 -9.58
C ILE A 274 12.79 5.88 -9.26
N ASP A 275 11.97 6.82 -9.71
CA ASP A 275 10.52 6.80 -9.51
C ASP A 275 9.83 5.96 -10.58
N LEU A 276 10.16 6.19 -11.85
CA LEU A 276 9.57 5.52 -13.00
C LEU A 276 10.65 4.97 -13.93
N LEU A 277 10.56 3.68 -14.23
CA LEU A 277 11.36 3.04 -15.29
C LEU A 277 10.50 2.81 -16.53
N ILE A 278 10.90 3.36 -17.68
CA ILE A 278 10.26 3.12 -18.96
C ILE A 278 10.98 1.97 -19.67
N VAL A 279 10.21 0.98 -20.14
CA VAL A 279 10.77 -0.22 -20.79
C VAL A 279 10.00 -0.58 -22.06
N VAL A 280 10.66 -1.30 -22.97
CA VAL A 280 9.96 -1.93 -24.12
C VAL A 280 9.58 -3.36 -23.77
N ASP A 281 10.54 -4.24 -23.52
CA ASP A 281 10.32 -5.64 -23.13
C ASP A 281 11.14 -6.04 -21.89
N GLN A 282 12.17 -5.29 -21.58
CA GLN A 282 13.09 -5.59 -20.50
C GLN A 282 12.43 -5.42 -19.14
N MET A 283 12.85 -6.21 -18.15
CA MET A 283 12.35 -6.20 -16.79
C MET A 283 10.87 -6.58 -16.59
N LEU A 284 10.09 -6.77 -17.66
CA LEU A 284 8.76 -7.39 -17.55
C LEU A 284 8.86 -8.88 -17.23
N THR A 285 10.02 -9.48 -17.50
CA THR A 285 10.34 -10.85 -17.13
C THR A 285 11.70 -10.91 -16.45
N GLY A 286 11.84 -11.77 -15.43
CA GLY A 286 13.12 -12.00 -14.74
C GLY A 286 13.59 -10.90 -13.79
N PHE A 287 12.82 -9.84 -13.58
CA PHE A 287 13.09 -8.82 -12.56
C PHE A 287 12.26 -9.09 -11.29
N ASP A 288 12.88 -8.94 -10.13
CA ASP A 288 12.25 -9.19 -8.84
C ASP A 288 12.55 -8.07 -7.85
N SER A 289 11.48 -7.39 -7.39
CA SER A 289 11.56 -6.33 -6.38
C SER A 289 10.25 -6.22 -5.61
N LYS A 290 10.32 -6.23 -4.29
CA LYS A 290 9.17 -5.92 -3.44
C LYS A 290 8.79 -4.43 -3.47
N TRP A 291 9.71 -3.57 -3.90
CA TRP A 291 9.55 -2.12 -3.99
C TRP A 291 8.84 -1.66 -5.28
N LEU A 292 8.51 -2.57 -6.17
CA LEU A 292 7.72 -2.30 -7.37
C LEU A 292 6.26 -2.65 -7.11
N ASN A 293 5.37 -1.65 -7.14
CA ASN A 293 3.94 -1.88 -6.90
C ASN A 293 3.04 -1.53 -8.09
N THR A 294 3.50 -0.71 -9.03
CA THR A 294 2.67 -0.24 -10.15
C THR A 294 3.30 -0.57 -11.50
N LEU A 295 2.48 -1.14 -12.38
CA LEU A 295 2.79 -1.38 -13.78
C LEU A 295 1.82 -0.59 -14.66
N TYR A 296 2.34 0.33 -15.44
CA TYR A 296 1.63 1.03 -16.51
C TYR A 296 1.90 0.32 -17.83
N LEU A 297 0.85 -0.09 -18.55
CA LEU A 297 0.94 -0.82 -19.82
C LEU A 297 0.40 0.02 -20.97
N ASP A 298 1.26 0.64 -21.74
CA ASP A 298 0.94 1.15 -23.07
C ASP A 298 1.40 0.19 -24.16
N LYS A 299 1.01 -1.06 -23.97
CA LYS A 299 1.39 -2.20 -24.83
C LYS A 299 0.33 -3.28 -24.74
N VAL A 300 0.01 -3.91 -25.85
CA VAL A 300 -0.83 -5.12 -25.87
C VAL A 300 0.06 -6.33 -25.61
N ILE A 301 -0.27 -7.12 -24.62
CA ILE A 301 0.38 -8.40 -24.26
C ILE A 301 -0.71 -9.45 -24.04
N ASP A 302 -0.36 -10.72 -24.11
CA ASP A 302 -1.30 -11.82 -24.05
C ASP A 302 -0.84 -12.94 -23.10
N TYR A 303 -1.78 -13.80 -22.72
CA TYR A 303 -1.59 -15.04 -21.97
C TYR A 303 -0.47 -15.01 -20.93
N GLU A 304 0.59 -15.83 -21.12
CA GLU A 304 1.70 -15.93 -20.19
C GLU A 304 2.43 -14.60 -19.96
N SER A 305 2.47 -13.73 -20.98
CA SER A 305 3.11 -12.41 -20.89
C SER A 305 2.38 -11.51 -19.89
N ILE A 306 1.03 -11.61 -19.78
CA ILE A 306 0.22 -10.89 -18.82
C ILE A 306 0.59 -11.32 -17.40
N ILE A 307 0.53 -12.61 -17.11
CA ILE A 307 0.83 -13.15 -15.79
C ILE A 307 2.27 -12.82 -15.36
N GLN A 308 3.23 -12.94 -16.28
CA GLN A 308 4.63 -12.61 -16.02
C GLN A 308 4.85 -11.12 -15.73
N ALA A 309 4.20 -10.23 -16.47
CA ALA A 309 4.29 -8.79 -16.26
C ALA A 309 3.61 -8.37 -14.94
N PHE A 310 2.41 -8.86 -14.69
CA PHE A 310 1.65 -8.58 -13.47
C PHE A 310 2.40 -9.05 -12.22
N SER A 311 3.02 -10.24 -12.30
CA SER A 311 3.82 -10.81 -11.20
C SER A 311 5.07 -10.00 -10.83
N ARG A 312 5.37 -8.91 -11.54
CA ARG A 312 6.40 -7.95 -11.11
C ARG A 312 5.93 -7.10 -9.93
N THR A 313 4.61 -6.87 -9.81
CA THR A 313 4.03 -5.97 -8.79
C THR A 313 3.53 -6.70 -7.54
N ASN A 314 3.44 -8.02 -7.53
CA ASN A 314 2.73 -8.80 -6.50
C ASN A 314 3.60 -9.34 -5.36
N ARG A 315 4.82 -8.85 -5.17
CA ARG A 315 5.67 -9.25 -4.05
C ARG A 315 5.17 -8.64 -2.74
N LEU A 316 5.13 -9.45 -1.68
CA LEU A 316 4.77 -9.01 -0.34
C LEU A 316 5.69 -7.88 0.14
N PHE A 317 5.10 -6.91 0.80
CA PHE A 317 5.84 -5.80 1.40
C PHE A 317 5.37 -5.50 2.83
N GLY A 318 4.09 -5.42 3.04
CA GLY A 318 3.41 -5.03 4.25
C GLY A 318 2.16 -4.20 3.92
N PRO A 319 1.51 -3.59 4.91
CA PRO A 319 0.24 -2.87 4.75
C PRO A 319 0.25 -1.78 3.67
N ASP A 320 1.35 -1.06 3.50
CA ASP A 320 1.50 -0.02 2.46
C ASP A 320 1.38 -0.53 1.02
N LYS A 321 1.40 -1.84 0.83
CA LYS A 321 1.27 -2.48 -0.48
C LYS A 321 0.27 -3.63 -0.39
N PRO A 322 -1.03 -3.33 -0.36
CA PRO A 322 -2.08 -4.34 -0.23
C PRO A 322 -2.22 -5.22 -1.49
N PHE A 323 -1.84 -4.72 -2.65
CA PHE A 323 -1.90 -5.43 -3.93
C PHE A 323 -0.93 -4.85 -4.97
N GLY A 324 -0.81 -5.52 -6.12
CA GLY A 324 -0.12 -5.00 -7.30
C GLY A 324 -1.08 -4.23 -8.20
N THR A 325 -0.79 -2.97 -8.50
CA THR A 325 -1.62 -2.12 -9.36
C THR A 325 -1.16 -2.23 -10.82
N ILE A 326 -2.11 -2.46 -11.73
CA ILE A 326 -1.89 -2.52 -13.15
C ILE A 326 -2.79 -1.50 -13.85
N ARG A 327 -2.23 -0.57 -14.61
CA ARG A 327 -3.00 0.37 -15.42
C ARG A 327 -2.67 0.16 -16.89
N TYR A 328 -3.70 -0.11 -17.73
CA TYR A 328 -3.48 -0.41 -19.14
C TYR A 328 -4.24 0.54 -20.04
N TYR A 329 -3.58 1.03 -21.09
CA TYR A 329 -4.02 2.14 -21.93
C TYR A 329 -4.27 1.76 -23.38
N ARG A 330 -3.43 0.88 -23.93
CA ARG A 330 -3.48 0.54 -25.36
C ARG A 330 -4.50 -0.54 -25.61
N ARG A 331 -5.46 -0.26 -26.51
CA ARG A 331 -6.58 -1.15 -26.83
C ARG A 331 -7.20 -1.74 -25.55
N PRO A 332 -7.75 -0.88 -24.70
CA PRO A 332 -8.14 -1.27 -23.36
C PRO A 332 -9.21 -2.37 -23.32
N HIS A 333 -10.16 -2.38 -24.25
CA HIS A 333 -11.17 -3.44 -24.33
C HIS A 333 -10.57 -4.78 -24.78
N THR A 334 -9.63 -4.75 -25.74
CA THR A 334 -8.86 -5.95 -26.16
C THR A 334 -8.04 -6.49 -25.00
N MET A 335 -7.34 -5.60 -24.28
CA MET A 335 -6.55 -5.99 -23.11
C MET A 335 -7.43 -6.56 -21.98
N LYS A 336 -8.62 -5.99 -21.73
CA LYS A 336 -9.57 -6.55 -20.76
C LYS A 336 -9.87 -8.02 -21.09
N GLY A 337 -10.25 -8.33 -22.31
CA GLY A 337 -10.51 -9.70 -22.74
C GLY A 337 -9.29 -10.63 -22.62
N TYR A 338 -8.09 -10.14 -22.94
CA TYR A 338 -6.87 -10.93 -22.80
C TYR A 338 -6.50 -11.18 -21.33
N ILE A 339 -6.72 -10.21 -20.45
CA ILE A 339 -6.54 -10.37 -19.00
C ILE A 339 -7.48 -11.44 -18.46
N GLU A 340 -8.76 -11.37 -18.80
CA GLU A 340 -9.77 -12.34 -18.38
C GLU A 340 -9.42 -13.76 -18.89
N ALA A 341 -9.01 -13.89 -20.15
CA ALA A 341 -8.56 -15.17 -20.71
C ALA A 341 -7.31 -15.72 -20.02
N ALA A 342 -6.31 -14.86 -19.75
CA ALA A 342 -5.11 -15.26 -19.04
C ALA A 342 -5.41 -15.68 -17.61
N VAL A 343 -6.25 -14.93 -16.90
CA VAL A 343 -6.68 -15.26 -15.54
C VAL A 343 -7.41 -16.59 -15.51
N LYS A 344 -8.37 -16.80 -16.40
CA LYS A 344 -9.09 -18.08 -16.53
C LYS A 344 -8.13 -19.26 -16.77
N LEU A 345 -7.10 -19.05 -17.58
CA LEU A 345 -6.14 -20.08 -17.96
C LEU A 345 -5.17 -20.46 -16.81
N TYR A 346 -4.69 -19.46 -16.05
CA TYR A 346 -3.60 -19.64 -15.08
C TYR A 346 -4.03 -19.64 -13.61
N SER A 347 -5.27 -19.27 -13.28
CA SER A 347 -5.81 -19.29 -11.91
C SER A 347 -6.24 -20.69 -11.44
N GLY A 348 -6.28 -21.69 -12.34
CA GLY A 348 -6.89 -22.97 -12.06
C GLY A 348 -8.43 -22.89 -12.09
N ASP A 349 -9.09 -23.44 -11.08
CA ASP A 349 -10.55 -23.45 -11.01
C ASP A 349 -11.15 -22.19 -10.33
N ARG A 350 -10.32 -21.16 -10.06
CA ARG A 350 -10.72 -19.98 -9.27
C ARG A 350 -10.23 -18.65 -9.85
N PRO A 351 -10.77 -18.23 -11.00
CA PRO A 351 -10.33 -17.00 -11.67
C PRO A 351 -10.51 -15.73 -10.82
N LEU A 352 -11.55 -15.65 -10.00
CA LEU A 352 -11.86 -14.47 -9.19
C LEU A 352 -10.86 -14.24 -8.05
N ASP A 353 -10.16 -15.29 -7.57
CA ASP A 353 -9.19 -15.19 -6.47
C ASP A 353 -7.89 -14.45 -6.87
N MET A 354 -7.72 -14.08 -8.13
CA MET A 354 -6.56 -13.31 -8.60
C MET A 354 -6.71 -11.81 -8.49
N PHE A 355 -7.95 -11.31 -8.45
CA PHE A 355 -8.24 -9.89 -8.37
C PHE A 355 -8.67 -9.49 -6.97
N VAL A 356 -8.26 -8.30 -6.57
CA VAL A 356 -8.70 -7.69 -5.31
C VAL A 356 -10.08 -7.03 -5.49
N GLN A 357 -10.79 -6.86 -4.38
CA GLN A 357 -12.04 -6.11 -4.36
C GLN A 357 -11.83 -4.70 -4.89
N LYS A 358 -12.84 -4.14 -5.54
CA LYS A 358 -12.85 -2.77 -6.04
C LYS A 358 -13.23 -1.80 -4.92
N LEU A 359 -13.01 -0.51 -5.15
CA LEU A 359 -13.27 0.54 -4.17
C LEU A 359 -14.67 0.47 -3.52
N PRO A 360 -15.80 0.28 -4.26
CA PRO A 360 -17.10 0.17 -3.63
C PRO A 360 -17.22 -1.03 -2.67
N ASP A 361 -16.61 -2.16 -3.01
CA ASP A 361 -16.60 -3.36 -2.18
C ASP A 361 -15.73 -3.13 -0.93
N ASN A 362 -14.56 -2.50 -1.08
CA ASN A 362 -13.69 -2.18 0.05
C ASN A 362 -14.37 -1.20 1.02
N ILE A 363 -15.09 -0.19 0.53
CA ILE A 363 -15.89 0.71 1.38
C ILE A 363 -16.97 -0.07 2.13
N ALA A 364 -17.72 -0.94 1.46
CA ALA A 364 -18.74 -1.76 2.10
C ALA A 364 -18.16 -2.70 3.17
N LEU A 365 -16.97 -3.26 2.93
CA LEU A 365 -16.28 -4.12 3.90
C LEU A 365 -15.74 -3.33 5.09
N MET A 366 -15.20 -2.11 4.87
CA MET A 366 -14.81 -1.20 5.95
C MET A 366 -16.01 -0.90 6.86
N ASP A 367 -17.15 -0.53 6.27
CA ASP A 367 -18.37 -0.21 7.02
C ASP A 367 -18.91 -1.43 7.78
N ALA A 368 -18.84 -2.63 7.19
CA ALA A 368 -19.23 -3.87 7.87
C ALA A 368 -18.33 -4.16 9.08
N ARG A 369 -16.99 -3.98 8.95
CA ARG A 369 -16.06 -4.14 10.09
C ARG A 369 -16.30 -3.09 11.17
N LEU A 370 -16.55 -1.83 10.77
CA LEU A 370 -16.93 -0.78 11.72
C LEU A 370 -18.16 -1.17 12.54
N GLN A 371 -19.22 -1.67 11.90
CA GLN A 371 -20.45 -2.09 12.62
C GLN A 371 -20.16 -3.21 13.63
N GLU A 372 -19.33 -4.19 13.27
CA GLU A 372 -18.91 -5.24 14.21
C GLU A 372 -18.15 -4.67 15.42
N ILE A 373 -17.25 -3.71 15.17
CA ILE A 373 -16.50 -3.02 16.24
C ILE A 373 -17.46 -2.26 17.16
N LEU A 374 -18.36 -1.45 16.60
CA LEU A 374 -19.33 -0.68 17.38
C LEU A 374 -20.20 -1.59 18.24
N MET A 375 -20.68 -2.72 17.71
CA MET A 375 -21.43 -3.71 18.47
C MET A 375 -20.62 -4.30 19.65
N VAL A 376 -19.32 -4.53 19.46
CA VAL A 376 -18.43 -5.01 20.54
C VAL A 376 -18.33 -3.99 21.67
N PHE A 377 -18.14 -2.72 21.34
CA PHE A 377 -18.03 -1.64 22.32
C PHE A 377 -19.36 -1.36 23.02
N GLU A 378 -20.48 -1.37 22.30
CA GLU A 378 -21.82 -1.19 22.84
C GLU A 378 -22.17 -2.32 23.82
N ALA A 379 -21.94 -3.58 23.45
CA ALA A 379 -22.15 -4.74 24.32
C ALA A 379 -21.29 -4.70 25.59
N ALA A 380 -20.15 -4.03 25.56
CA ALA A 380 -19.27 -3.83 26.70
C ALA A 380 -19.63 -2.59 27.55
N GLY A 381 -20.68 -1.83 27.18
CA GLY A 381 -21.10 -0.60 27.86
C GLY A 381 -20.16 0.59 27.66
N VAL A 382 -19.43 0.62 26.57
CA VAL A 382 -18.49 1.69 26.16
C VAL A 382 -18.76 2.13 24.72
N GLY A 383 -20.03 2.25 24.34
CA GLY A 383 -20.48 2.60 22.99
C GLY A 383 -19.99 3.98 22.51
N ASP A 384 -19.52 4.84 23.39
CA ASP A 384 -18.87 6.12 23.10
C ASP A 384 -17.40 5.98 22.66
N LEU A 385 -16.86 4.76 22.62
CA LEU A 385 -15.46 4.44 22.28
C LEU A 385 -14.43 5.11 23.22
N SER A 386 -14.83 5.63 24.38
CA SER A 386 -13.96 6.39 25.28
C SER A 386 -12.85 5.56 25.92
N LYS A 387 -13.03 4.24 26.04
CA LYS A 387 -12.07 3.31 26.62
C LYS A 387 -12.21 1.92 26.04
N LEU A 388 -11.18 1.08 26.23
CA LEU A 388 -11.22 -0.33 25.82
C LEU A 388 -12.28 -1.11 26.62
N PRO A 389 -12.93 -2.12 26.00
CA PRO A 389 -13.71 -3.11 26.71
C PRO A 389 -12.92 -3.77 27.84
N ALA A 390 -13.59 -4.05 28.98
CA ALA A 390 -12.94 -4.72 30.12
C ALA A 390 -12.60 -6.20 29.82
N SER A 391 -13.44 -6.88 29.03
CA SER A 391 -13.29 -8.29 28.68
C SER A 391 -12.16 -8.52 27.68
N GLN A 392 -11.28 -9.48 27.96
CA GLN A 392 -10.21 -9.89 27.02
C GLN A 392 -10.76 -10.45 25.70
N GLU A 393 -11.91 -11.13 25.73
CA GLU A 393 -12.54 -11.66 24.52
C GLU A 393 -13.07 -10.52 23.63
N ALA A 394 -13.66 -9.49 24.23
CA ALA A 394 -14.09 -8.29 23.49
C ALA A 394 -12.88 -7.54 22.88
N ARG A 395 -11.77 -7.41 23.63
CA ARG A 395 -10.52 -6.81 23.13
C ARG A 395 -9.93 -7.61 21.97
N ARG A 396 -9.95 -8.96 22.07
CA ARG A 396 -9.49 -9.84 20.99
C ARG A 396 -10.35 -9.66 19.74
N LYS A 397 -11.69 -9.62 19.88
CA LYS A 397 -12.59 -9.40 18.73
C LYS A 397 -12.35 -8.03 18.14
N PHE A 398 -12.23 -6.97 18.95
CA PHE A 398 -11.91 -5.64 18.49
C PHE A 398 -10.58 -5.61 17.71
N ALA A 399 -9.51 -6.18 18.26
CA ALA A 399 -8.21 -6.21 17.61
C ALA A 399 -8.28 -6.82 16.21
N LYS A 400 -8.96 -7.97 16.08
CA LYS A 400 -9.14 -8.66 14.80
C LYS A 400 -9.92 -7.83 13.79
N GLU A 401 -11.11 -7.35 14.18
CA GLU A 401 -11.99 -6.59 13.28
C GLU A 401 -11.33 -5.27 12.84
N PHE A 402 -10.53 -4.65 13.72
CA PHE A 402 -9.84 -3.40 13.40
C PHE A 402 -8.65 -3.59 12.45
N VAL A 403 -7.89 -4.69 12.57
CA VAL A 403 -6.86 -5.05 11.59
C VAL A 403 -7.49 -5.26 10.22
N GLU A 404 -8.59 -6.03 10.12
CA GLU A 404 -9.30 -6.25 8.86
C GLU A 404 -9.86 -4.92 8.29
N LEU A 405 -10.42 -4.03 9.12
CA LEU A 405 -10.87 -2.70 8.70
C LEU A 405 -9.72 -1.90 8.09
N ASN A 406 -8.55 -1.91 8.75
CA ASN A 406 -7.38 -1.18 8.27
C ASN A 406 -6.84 -1.73 6.95
N GLU A 407 -6.87 -3.05 6.74
CA GLU A 407 -6.50 -3.67 5.45
C GLU A 407 -7.40 -3.19 4.30
N PHE A 408 -8.73 -3.14 4.51
CA PHE A 408 -9.67 -2.61 3.51
C PHE A 408 -9.50 -1.11 3.29
N LEU A 409 -9.21 -0.34 4.34
CA LEU A 409 -8.94 1.09 4.24
C LEU A 409 -7.69 1.38 3.41
N GLU A 410 -6.59 0.67 3.65
CA GLU A 410 -5.36 0.85 2.86
C GLU A 410 -5.58 0.45 1.40
N ALA A 411 -6.33 -0.62 1.14
CA ALA A 411 -6.75 -0.99 -0.21
C ALA A 411 -7.59 0.12 -0.86
N ALA A 412 -8.59 0.65 -0.15
CA ALA A 412 -9.46 1.72 -0.62
C ALA A 412 -8.68 3.01 -0.90
N LYS A 413 -7.73 3.41 -0.04
CA LYS A 413 -6.87 4.59 -0.25
C LYS A 413 -6.07 4.51 -1.55
N VAL A 414 -5.47 3.34 -1.85
CA VAL A 414 -4.75 3.12 -3.11
C VAL A 414 -5.70 3.24 -4.31
N GLN A 415 -6.95 2.84 -4.17
CA GLN A 415 -7.98 2.92 -5.21
C GLN A 415 -8.63 4.31 -5.32
N GLY A 416 -8.30 5.25 -4.44
CA GLY A 416 -8.74 6.64 -4.51
C GLY A 416 -9.70 7.08 -3.42
N PHE A 417 -9.85 6.31 -2.34
CA PHE A 417 -10.57 6.76 -1.14
C PHE A 417 -9.82 7.91 -0.47
N THR A 418 -10.56 8.94 -0.07
CA THR A 418 -10.07 10.05 0.75
C THR A 418 -11.13 10.41 1.79
N TRP A 419 -10.72 10.92 2.94
CA TRP A 419 -11.63 11.29 4.01
C TRP A 419 -12.51 12.50 3.69
N GLU A 420 -12.05 13.37 2.78
CA GLU A 420 -12.76 14.59 2.39
C GLU A 420 -13.92 14.34 1.42
N GLN A 421 -14.00 13.13 0.85
CA GLN A 421 -15.03 12.78 -0.13
C GLN A 421 -16.14 11.95 0.50
N ASP A 422 -17.31 12.56 0.72
CA ASP A 422 -18.46 11.93 1.37
C ASP A 422 -19.23 10.97 0.46
N THR A 423 -19.10 11.08 -0.87
CA THR A 423 -19.88 10.29 -1.83
C THR A 423 -19.02 9.93 -3.04
N TYR A 424 -19.05 8.66 -3.41
CA TYR A 424 -18.36 8.09 -4.56
C TYR A 424 -19.37 7.63 -5.59
N GLU A 425 -19.20 8.06 -6.85
CA GLU A 425 -20.01 7.63 -7.98
C GLU A 425 -19.29 6.51 -8.73
N PHE A 426 -20.00 5.43 -9.03
CA PHE A 426 -19.53 4.28 -9.79
C PHE A 426 -20.51 3.95 -10.89
N GLU A 427 -20.03 3.31 -11.95
CA GLU A 427 -20.86 2.72 -12.99
C GLU A 427 -20.85 1.20 -12.83
N GLU A 428 -22.04 0.59 -12.84
CA GLU A 428 -22.15 -0.86 -12.96
C GLU A 428 -21.62 -1.30 -14.33
N GLU A 429 -21.01 -2.47 -14.40
CA GLU A 429 -20.72 -3.05 -15.72
C GLU A 429 -22.03 -3.25 -16.48
N PRO A 430 -22.14 -2.77 -17.75
CA PRO A 430 -23.37 -2.91 -18.51
C PRO A 430 -23.73 -4.39 -18.67
N GLU A 431 -24.99 -4.73 -18.42
CA GLU A 431 -25.50 -6.08 -18.70
C GLU A 431 -25.47 -6.35 -20.21
N GLU A 432 -25.45 -7.65 -20.58
CA GLU A 432 -25.39 -8.10 -21.98
C GLU A 432 -26.53 -7.48 -22.80
N GLY A 433 -26.20 -6.46 -23.61
CA GLY A 433 -27.18 -5.72 -24.46
C GLY A 433 -27.50 -4.30 -23.98
N GLU A 434 -26.97 -3.81 -22.88
CA GLU A 434 -27.10 -2.42 -22.43
C GLU A 434 -25.96 -1.54 -22.96
N LEU A 435 -26.28 -0.28 -23.30
CA LEU A 435 -25.35 0.67 -23.93
C LEU A 435 -24.43 1.37 -22.92
N SER A 436 -24.80 1.42 -21.64
CA SER A 436 -24.04 1.97 -20.53
C SER A 436 -24.49 1.32 -19.22
N GLY A 437 -23.57 1.17 -18.26
CA GLY A 437 -23.90 0.77 -16.92
C GLY A 437 -24.77 1.82 -16.21
N LYS A 438 -25.48 1.43 -15.16
CA LYS A 438 -26.21 2.34 -14.28
C LYS A 438 -25.24 2.93 -13.27
N SER A 439 -25.25 4.26 -13.09
CA SER A 439 -24.50 4.88 -12.01
C SER A 439 -25.13 4.53 -10.66
N PHE A 440 -24.29 4.18 -9.70
CA PHE A 440 -24.67 4.04 -8.29
C PHE A 440 -23.73 4.83 -7.40
N PHE A 441 -24.20 5.18 -6.21
CA PHE A 441 -23.44 5.98 -5.27
C PHE A 441 -23.15 5.19 -4.00
N VAL A 442 -21.94 5.32 -3.47
CA VAL A 442 -21.53 4.74 -2.21
C VAL A 442 -21.09 5.88 -1.27
N GLN A 443 -21.65 5.85 -0.06
CA GLN A 443 -21.29 6.80 1.01
C GLN A 443 -20.66 6.01 2.15
N PRO A 444 -19.38 6.22 2.46
CA PRO A 444 -18.73 5.59 3.59
C PRO A 444 -19.43 5.98 4.90
N VAL A 445 -19.65 5.03 5.80
CA VAL A 445 -20.19 5.27 7.15
C VAL A 445 -19.09 5.70 8.10
N ILE A 446 -17.87 5.17 7.89
CA ILE A 446 -16.71 5.52 8.70
C ILE A 446 -16.22 6.93 8.34
N ASP A 447 -16.03 7.77 9.35
CA ASP A 447 -15.34 9.04 9.24
C ASP A 447 -13.92 8.95 9.83
N GLU A 448 -13.06 9.91 9.46
CA GLU A 448 -11.67 9.96 9.90
C GLU A 448 -11.54 10.06 11.42
N ARG A 449 -12.43 10.81 12.07
CA ARG A 449 -12.44 10.97 13.53
C ARG A 449 -12.68 9.64 14.23
N THR A 450 -13.73 8.92 13.83
CA THR A 450 -14.04 7.58 14.37
C THR A 450 -12.87 6.63 14.16
N TYR A 451 -12.27 6.67 12.98
CA TYR A 451 -11.08 5.87 12.69
C TYR A 451 -9.92 6.17 13.65
N LEU A 452 -9.60 7.44 13.88
CA LEU A 452 -8.50 7.85 14.77
C LEU A 452 -8.77 7.50 16.24
N ILE A 453 -10.03 7.56 16.70
CA ILE A 453 -10.42 7.07 18.01
C ILE A 453 -10.14 5.56 18.12
N LEU A 454 -10.50 4.80 17.12
CA LEU A 454 -10.23 3.36 17.08
C LEU A 454 -8.73 3.04 17.03
N VAL A 455 -7.93 3.82 16.28
CA VAL A 455 -6.46 3.72 16.31
C VAL A 455 -5.94 3.93 17.72
N GLN A 456 -6.43 4.96 18.44
CA GLN A 456 -6.02 5.22 19.83
C GLN A 456 -6.39 4.05 20.76
N ARG A 457 -7.61 3.49 20.63
CA ARG A 457 -8.02 2.30 21.39
C ARG A 457 -7.14 1.09 21.04
N TYR A 458 -6.77 0.94 19.78
CA TYR A 458 -5.90 -0.15 19.36
C TYR A 458 -4.47 -0.03 19.93
N LYS A 459 -3.90 1.19 19.98
CA LYS A 459 -2.61 1.45 20.64
C LYS A 459 -2.63 1.05 22.13
N GLU A 460 -3.75 1.26 22.81
CA GLU A 460 -3.90 0.90 24.22
C GLU A 460 -3.90 -0.62 24.49
N LEU A 461 -4.13 -1.45 23.45
CA LEU A 461 -3.95 -2.90 23.56
C LEU A 461 -2.49 -3.30 23.83
N PHE A 462 -1.51 -2.47 23.39
CA PHE A 462 -0.09 -2.66 23.63
C PHE A 462 0.39 -2.11 24.98
N ALA A 463 -0.31 -1.12 25.54
CA ALA A 463 0.10 -0.43 26.77
C ALA A 463 -0.01 -1.28 28.06
N GLY A 464 -0.55 -2.51 27.97
CA GLY A 464 -0.67 -3.45 29.10
C GLY A 464 0.60 -4.23 29.46
N GLY A 465 1.74 -3.97 28.84
CA GLY A 465 3.02 -4.61 29.15
C GLY A 465 4.12 -4.04 28.26
N GLY A 466 5.20 -3.63 28.86
CA GLY A 466 6.44 -3.04 28.32
C GLY A 466 6.63 -2.95 26.81
N GLY A 467 7.45 -1.99 26.34
CA GLY A 467 7.59 -1.59 24.95
C GLY A 467 7.76 -2.71 23.90
N PRO A 468 7.91 -2.40 22.61
CA PRO A 468 7.97 -3.38 21.51
C PRO A 468 9.13 -4.36 21.71
N GLY A 469 8.88 -5.46 22.38
CA GLY A 469 9.85 -6.51 22.75
C GLY A 469 9.49 -7.31 24.00
N ASP A 470 8.70 -6.76 24.90
CA ASP A 470 8.31 -7.39 26.18
C ASP A 470 6.80 -7.36 26.43
N ALA A 471 5.98 -7.46 25.39
CA ALA A 471 4.57 -7.70 25.59
C ALA A 471 4.43 -9.08 26.30
N PRO A 472 3.74 -9.18 27.47
CA PRO A 472 3.22 -10.46 27.88
C PRO A 472 2.43 -10.96 26.69
N GLU A 473 2.59 -12.22 26.28
CA GLU A 473 1.92 -12.82 25.13
C GLU A 473 0.46 -12.36 25.14
N ALA A 474 0.18 -11.30 24.36
CA ALA A 474 -1.19 -10.90 24.12
C ALA A 474 -1.84 -12.14 23.51
N PRO A 475 -2.97 -12.65 24.04
CA PRO A 475 -3.57 -13.89 23.59
C PRO A 475 -4.13 -13.77 22.15
N TYR A 476 -3.70 -12.77 21.40
CA TYR A 476 -4.12 -12.45 20.03
C TYR A 476 -2.98 -11.74 19.29
N GLU A 477 -2.96 -11.89 17.98
CA GLU A 477 -2.01 -11.20 17.10
C GLU A 477 -2.36 -9.71 17.01
N LEU A 478 -1.34 -8.85 17.13
CA LEU A 478 -1.44 -7.40 17.01
C LEU A 478 -0.55 -6.91 15.87
N ASP A 479 -1.06 -6.00 15.03
CA ASP A 479 -0.28 -5.37 13.97
C ASP A 479 0.42 -4.10 14.51
N GLY A 480 1.75 -4.14 14.59
CA GLY A 480 2.57 -3.02 15.06
C GLY A 480 2.55 -1.80 14.14
N HIS A 481 2.25 -1.98 12.84
CA HIS A 481 2.21 -0.86 11.90
C HIS A 481 1.10 0.15 12.22
N ILE A 482 -0.05 -0.31 12.71
CA ILE A 482 -1.17 0.56 13.10
C ILE A 482 -0.77 1.50 14.24
N THR A 483 0.21 1.13 15.07
CA THR A 483 0.68 1.98 16.17
C THR A 483 1.49 3.20 15.71
N GLU A 484 1.99 3.19 14.48
CA GLU A 484 2.77 4.30 13.88
C GLU A 484 1.87 5.44 13.36
N ILE A 485 0.54 5.22 13.26
CA ILE A 485 -0.41 6.22 12.77
C ILE A 485 -0.46 7.38 13.78
N ASP A 486 -0.21 8.61 13.31
CA ASP A 486 -0.29 9.79 14.17
C ASP A 486 -1.74 10.16 14.46
N THR A 487 -2.11 10.10 15.75
CA THR A 487 -3.45 10.48 16.23
C THR A 487 -3.49 11.92 16.75
N GLY A 488 -2.38 12.66 16.65
CA GLY A 488 -2.19 13.93 17.37
C GLY A 488 -2.68 15.19 16.68
N LEU A 489 -2.91 15.19 15.37
CA LEU A 489 -3.07 16.43 14.61
C LEU A 489 -4.54 16.86 14.37
N ILE A 490 -5.49 15.95 14.27
CA ILE A 490 -6.84 16.27 13.76
C ILE A 490 -7.83 16.66 14.85
N ASP A 491 -7.68 16.13 16.06
CA ASP A 491 -8.62 16.38 17.15
C ASP A 491 -8.33 17.63 17.99
N SER A 492 -7.15 18.25 17.83
CA SER A 492 -6.79 19.46 18.59
C SER A 492 -7.73 20.64 18.29
N ASP A 493 -8.07 20.86 17.04
CA ASP A 493 -8.91 21.99 16.64
C ASP A 493 -10.37 21.80 17.06
N TYR A 494 -10.92 20.60 16.90
CA TYR A 494 -12.27 20.27 17.35
C TYR A 494 -12.38 20.29 18.87
N MET A 495 -11.42 19.71 19.57
CA MET A 495 -11.35 19.70 21.02
C MET A 495 -11.19 21.12 21.58
N ASN A 496 -10.33 21.95 20.97
CA ASN A 496 -10.15 23.34 21.35
C ASN A 496 -11.42 24.17 21.10
N ALA A 497 -12.10 23.98 19.97
CA ALA A 497 -13.36 24.64 19.67
C ALA A 497 -14.47 24.30 20.70
N ASN A 498 -14.56 23.04 21.10
CA ASN A 498 -15.49 22.62 22.17
C ASN A 498 -15.09 23.15 23.53
N PHE A 499 -13.80 23.23 23.82
CA PHE A 499 -13.29 23.84 25.05
C PHE A 499 -13.61 25.33 25.13
N GLU A 500 -13.38 26.10 24.06
CA GLU A 500 -13.76 27.50 23.99
C GLU A 500 -15.28 27.71 24.13
N LYS A 501 -16.09 26.83 23.53
CA LYS A 501 -17.55 26.85 23.65
C LYS A 501 -17.97 26.61 25.10
N TRP A 502 -17.40 25.61 25.75
CA TRP A 502 -17.66 25.31 27.15
C TRP A 502 -17.24 26.45 28.07
N LEU A 503 -16.08 27.07 27.88
CA LEU A 503 -15.62 28.24 28.64
C LEU A 503 -16.59 29.40 28.53
N LYS A 504 -17.08 29.71 27.31
CA LYS A 504 -18.09 30.77 27.10
C LYS A 504 -19.39 30.48 27.85
N CYS A 505 -19.86 29.22 27.85
CA CYS A 505 -21.05 28.84 28.60
C CYS A 505 -20.81 28.92 30.12
N LEU A 506 -19.61 28.58 30.60
CA LEU A 506 -19.24 28.67 32.03
C LEU A 506 -19.20 30.12 32.52
N GLU A 507 -18.66 31.06 31.73
CA GLU A 507 -18.60 32.49 32.05
C GLU A 507 -19.98 33.16 32.07
N GLN A 508 -20.93 32.67 31.26
CA GLN A 508 -22.27 33.25 31.12
C GLN A 508 -23.34 32.61 31.99
N ASP A 509 -22.99 31.59 32.78
CA ASP A 509 -23.94 30.79 33.58
C ASP A 509 -25.15 30.30 32.76
N ASP A 510 -24.87 29.81 31.52
CA ASP A 510 -25.86 29.46 30.51
C ASP A 510 -26.48 28.09 30.75
N GLU A 511 -27.80 27.96 30.46
CA GLU A 511 -28.52 26.66 30.49
C GLU A 511 -27.88 25.61 29.55
N GLY A 512 -27.05 26.04 28.57
CA GLY A 512 -26.28 25.20 27.64
C GLY A 512 -25.01 24.57 28.22
N LEU A 513 -24.57 24.91 29.43
CA LEU A 513 -23.31 24.43 30.02
C LEU A 513 -23.21 22.91 30.09
N ALA A 514 -24.28 22.23 30.48
CA ALA A 514 -24.28 20.76 30.56
C ALA A 514 -24.10 20.09 29.18
N ALA A 515 -24.75 20.63 28.14
CA ALA A 515 -24.63 20.12 26.80
C ALA A 515 -23.22 20.40 26.22
N ALA A 516 -22.66 21.60 26.44
CA ALA A 516 -21.32 21.96 26.02
C ALA A 516 -20.25 21.09 26.71
N ARG A 517 -20.46 20.77 28.00
CA ARG A 517 -19.60 19.85 28.75
C ARG A 517 -19.66 18.44 28.17
N GLU A 518 -20.85 17.91 27.89
CA GLU A 518 -20.99 16.58 27.29
C GLU A 518 -20.32 16.49 25.91
N GLU A 519 -20.45 17.51 25.08
CA GLU A 519 -19.81 17.57 23.77
C GLU A 519 -18.28 17.66 23.89
N LEU A 520 -17.77 18.41 24.87
CA LEU A 520 -16.34 18.46 25.19
C LEU A 520 -15.83 17.10 25.68
N HIS A 521 -16.54 16.43 26.58
CA HIS A 521 -16.17 15.07 27.05
C HIS A 521 -16.18 14.05 25.90
N ARG A 522 -17.11 14.14 24.95
CA ARG A 522 -17.10 13.29 23.75
C ARG A 522 -15.84 13.50 22.91
N SER A 523 -15.29 14.73 22.89
CA SER A 523 -14.04 14.99 22.15
C SER A 523 -12.81 14.35 22.80
N PHE A 524 -12.89 13.99 24.10
CA PHE A 524 -11.80 13.29 24.81
C PHE A 524 -11.64 11.82 24.40
N ALA A 525 -12.62 11.25 23.68
CA ALA A 525 -12.51 9.86 23.22
C ALA A 525 -11.27 9.61 22.32
N SER A 526 -10.74 10.65 21.68
CA SER A 526 -9.49 10.58 20.90
C SER A 526 -8.21 10.59 21.75
N LEU A 527 -8.30 10.98 23.02
CA LEU A 527 -7.18 11.02 23.94
C LEU A 527 -6.89 9.62 24.53
N SER A 528 -5.65 9.42 25.01
CA SER A 528 -5.30 8.28 25.86
C SER A 528 -6.11 8.33 27.18
N GLN A 529 -6.29 7.18 27.84
CA GLN A 529 -7.01 7.15 29.13
C GLN A 529 -6.38 8.06 30.18
N ASP A 530 -5.05 8.15 30.21
CA ASP A 530 -4.33 9.05 31.11
C ASP A 530 -4.57 10.51 30.78
N ASP A 531 -4.52 10.88 29.49
CA ASP A 531 -4.79 12.26 29.05
C ASP A 531 -6.26 12.65 29.31
N GLN A 532 -7.22 11.73 29.13
CA GLN A 532 -8.62 11.95 29.52
C GLN A 532 -8.75 12.29 31.00
N ARG A 533 -8.06 11.53 31.87
CA ARG A 533 -8.03 11.79 33.31
C ARG A 533 -7.44 13.16 33.63
N PHE A 534 -6.37 13.56 32.95
CA PHE A 534 -5.77 14.89 33.15
C PHE A 534 -6.66 16.01 32.62
N ALA A 535 -7.35 15.80 31.50
CA ALA A 535 -8.33 16.72 30.98
C ALA A 535 -9.49 16.93 31.99
N GLU A 536 -10.04 15.85 32.55
CA GLU A 536 -11.10 15.92 33.54
C GLU A 536 -10.66 16.64 34.83
N LEU A 537 -9.44 16.35 35.31
CA LEU A 537 -8.88 17.04 36.50
C LEU A 537 -8.73 18.55 36.22
N PHE A 538 -8.24 18.90 35.05
CA PHE A 538 -8.10 20.29 34.66
C PHE A 538 -9.48 21.00 34.59
N LEU A 539 -10.46 20.41 33.91
CA LEU A 539 -11.82 21.00 33.83
C LEU A 539 -12.43 21.20 35.22
N HIS A 540 -12.28 20.23 36.12
CA HIS A 540 -12.75 20.32 37.49
C HIS A 540 -12.07 21.47 38.28
N ASP A 541 -10.76 21.68 38.08
CA ASP A 541 -10.04 22.80 38.70
C ASP A 541 -10.48 24.15 38.12
N VAL A 542 -10.78 24.21 36.81
CA VAL A 542 -11.38 25.43 36.19
C VAL A 542 -12.74 25.74 36.77
N GLU A 543 -13.63 24.74 36.92
CA GLU A 543 -14.96 24.91 37.52
C GLU A 543 -14.91 25.41 38.98
N ARG A 544 -13.86 25.04 39.71
CA ARG A 544 -13.65 25.51 41.08
C ARG A 544 -12.96 26.86 41.18
N GLY A 545 -12.42 27.37 40.08
CA GLY A 545 -11.60 28.56 40.07
C GLY A 545 -10.18 28.36 40.61
N ASP A 546 -9.75 27.09 40.70
CA ASP A 546 -8.41 26.71 41.19
C ASP A 546 -7.36 26.70 40.08
N ALA A 547 -7.79 26.66 38.81
CA ALA A 547 -6.91 26.74 37.63
C ALA A 547 -6.94 28.14 37.00
N ALA A 548 -5.74 28.70 36.74
CA ALA A 548 -5.60 29.95 35.99
C ALA A 548 -5.58 29.62 34.48
N LEU A 549 -6.41 30.31 33.70
CA LEU A 549 -6.39 30.25 32.25
C LEU A 549 -5.42 31.31 31.71
N GLU A 550 -4.53 30.91 30.81
CA GLU A 550 -3.54 31.76 30.18
C GLU A 550 -3.91 31.99 28.71
N ASP A 551 -3.80 33.25 28.26
CA ASP A 551 -4.10 33.61 26.87
C ASP A 551 -3.22 32.84 25.88
N GLY A 552 -3.84 32.18 24.89
CA GLY A 552 -3.14 31.45 23.82
C GLY A 552 -2.75 30.00 24.14
N MET A 553 -3.07 29.49 25.35
CA MET A 553 -2.89 28.06 25.65
C MET A 553 -4.10 27.25 25.16
N THR A 554 -3.81 26.12 24.53
CA THR A 554 -4.82 25.14 24.10
C THR A 554 -5.17 24.17 25.24
N LEU A 555 -6.31 23.50 25.13
CA LEU A 555 -6.67 22.45 26.09
C LEU A 555 -5.57 21.36 26.20
N ARG A 556 -4.93 21.03 25.09
CA ARG A 556 -3.83 20.06 25.05
C ARG A 556 -2.61 20.54 25.83
N ASP A 557 -2.31 21.83 25.81
CA ASP A 557 -1.22 22.41 26.61
C ASP A 557 -1.50 22.28 28.12
N TYR A 558 -2.75 22.47 28.52
CA TYR A 558 -3.18 22.26 29.92
C TYR A 558 -3.10 20.78 30.32
N ILE A 559 -3.58 19.86 29.48
CA ILE A 559 -3.47 18.42 29.71
C ILE A 559 -2.01 18.02 29.88
N THR A 560 -1.13 18.48 28.99
CA THR A 560 0.32 18.24 29.06
C THR A 560 0.93 18.79 30.35
N THR A 561 0.47 19.95 30.79
CA THR A 561 0.94 20.57 32.03
C THR A 561 0.51 19.75 33.25
N TYR A 562 -0.73 19.24 33.28
CA TYR A 562 -1.23 18.39 34.36
C TYR A 562 -0.53 17.03 34.37
N ALA A 563 -0.31 16.42 33.21
CA ALA A 563 0.47 15.19 33.07
C ALA A 563 1.89 15.37 33.62
N ARG A 564 2.56 16.47 33.28
CA ARG A 564 3.91 16.80 33.78
C ARG A 564 3.92 17.00 35.30
N ARG A 565 2.92 17.69 35.87
CA ARG A 565 2.78 17.87 37.33
C ARG A 565 2.61 16.53 38.03
N ALA A 566 1.75 15.65 37.52
CA ALA A 566 1.54 14.31 38.05
C ALA A 566 2.83 13.48 37.98
N LYS A 567 3.55 13.52 36.88
CA LYS A 567 4.83 12.82 36.70
C LYS A 567 5.89 13.33 37.68
N ASN A 568 5.99 14.64 37.86
CA ASN A 568 6.92 15.22 38.84
C ASN A 568 6.56 14.76 40.27
N ALA A 569 5.29 14.75 40.64
CA ALA A 569 4.85 14.24 41.95
C ALA A 569 5.18 12.76 42.15
N GLN A 570 5.08 11.93 41.11
CA GLN A 570 5.49 10.52 41.15
C GLN A 570 7.01 10.38 41.36
N VAL A 571 7.82 11.20 40.65
CA VAL A 571 9.27 11.23 40.84
C VAL A 571 9.61 11.65 42.26
N GLU A 572 8.98 12.71 42.80
CA GLU A 572 9.19 13.18 44.17
C GLU A 572 8.89 12.09 45.20
N ARG A 573 7.82 11.30 45.03
CA ARG A 573 7.50 10.16 45.92
C ARG A 573 8.59 9.08 45.89
N VAL A 574 9.11 8.74 44.70
CA VAL A 574 10.21 7.76 44.59
C VAL A 574 11.49 8.31 45.25
N VAL A 575 11.77 9.60 45.05
CA VAL A 575 12.91 10.28 45.71
C VAL A 575 12.76 10.28 47.23
N GLU A 576 11.58 10.56 47.76
CA GLU A 576 11.30 10.52 49.21
C GLU A 576 11.42 9.10 49.75
N ALA A 577 10.87 8.09 49.05
CA ALA A 577 10.92 6.70 49.46
C ALA A 577 12.30 6.06 49.44
N LEU A 578 13.11 6.37 48.41
CA LEU A 578 14.40 5.72 48.19
C LEU A 578 15.61 6.63 48.47
N GLY A 579 15.40 7.95 48.64
CA GLY A 579 16.48 8.92 48.90
C GLY A 579 17.50 9.00 47.76
N ILE A 580 17.00 8.99 46.49
CA ILE A 580 17.84 8.97 45.28
C ILE A 580 18.02 10.34 44.66
N ASP A 581 18.89 10.40 43.64
CA ASP A 581 19.04 11.59 42.79
C ASP A 581 17.79 11.81 41.94
N GLY A 582 16.98 12.81 42.31
CA GLY A 582 15.73 13.13 41.66
C GLY A 582 15.87 13.69 40.24
N ASP A 583 16.94 14.48 40.00
CA ASP A 583 17.16 15.06 38.66
C ASP A 583 17.56 14.00 37.66
N LEU A 584 18.37 13.04 38.09
CA LEU A 584 18.78 11.91 37.28
C LEU A 584 17.57 10.99 36.96
N LEU A 585 16.76 10.68 37.99
CA LEU A 585 15.54 9.89 37.82
C LEU A 585 14.54 10.57 36.86
N ALA A 586 14.30 11.87 37.05
CA ALA A 586 13.40 12.64 36.19
C ALA A 586 13.87 12.65 34.73
N THR A 587 15.17 12.85 34.52
CA THR A 587 15.80 12.81 33.20
C THR A 587 15.61 11.43 32.54
N MET A 588 15.89 10.34 33.26
CA MET A 588 15.75 8.99 32.74
C MET A 588 14.31 8.60 32.45
N ALA A 589 13.38 9.01 33.32
CA ALA A 589 11.95 8.77 33.12
C ALA A 589 11.32 9.60 31.98
N ALA A 590 11.96 10.70 31.58
CA ALA A 590 11.53 11.50 30.45
C ALA A 590 12.02 10.98 29.08
N LEU A 591 13.03 10.09 29.10
CA LEU A 591 13.58 9.46 27.90
C LEU A 591 12.81 8.15 27.63
N ASP A 592 12.54 7.87 26.35
CA ASP A 592 11.98 6.58 25.92
C ASP A 592 13.10 5.52 25.94
N LEU A 593 13.29 4.89 27.11
CA LEU A 593 14.38 3.96 27.36
C LEU A 593 13.87 2.52 27.31
N ALA A 594 14.63 1.68 26.61
CA ALA A 594 14.43 0.22 26.58
C ALA A 594 15.44 -0.49 27.50
N GLU A 595 15.20 -1.77 27.81
CA GLU A 595 16.15 -2.60 28.58
C GLU A 595 17.56 -2.62 28.00
N SER A 596 17.68 -2.53 26.67
CA SER A 596 18.96 -2.56 25.95
C SER A 596 19.82 -1.30 26.14
N ASN A 597 19.20 -0.14 26.44
CA ASN A 597 19.89 1.14 26.53
C ASN A 597 19.74 1.86 27.88
N ILE A 598 18.98 1.32 28.83
CA ILE A 598 18.72 1.94 30.15
C ILE A 598 20.01 2.29 30.89
N ASN A 599 21.06 1.47 30.77
CA ASN A 599 22.37 1.68 31.44
C ASN A 599 23.43 2.25 30.48
N GLU A 600 23.04 2.85 29.38
CA GLU A 600 24.00 3.50 28.48
C GLU A 600 24.73 4.63 29.21
N PHE A 601 26.07 4.68 29.06
CA PHE A 601 26.97 5.56 29.80
C PHE A 601 26.99 5.35 31.35
N GLY A 602 26.48 4.22 31.85
CA GLY A 602 26.49 3.91 33.29
C GLY A 602 25.40 4.61 34.11
N ARG A 603 24.50 5.39 33.49
CA ARG A 603 23.47 6.24 34.15
C ARG A 603 22.54 5.48 35.10
N PHE A 604 22.20 4.22 34.80
CA PHE A 604 21.36 3.42 35.69
C PHE A 604 22.16 2.90 36.89
N ASP A 605 23.46 2.63 36.74
CA ASP A 605 24.31 2.26 37.83
C ASP A 605 24.53 3.47 38.79
N ASP A 606 24.76 4.67 38.23
CA ASP A 606 24.84 5.91 39.01
C ASP A 606 23.58 6.18 39.83
N LEU A 607 22.40 5.97 39.21
CA LEU A 607 21.10 6.11 39.89
C LEU A 607 20.95 5.09 41.03
N LYS A 608 21.33 3.84 40.83
CA LYS A 608 21.29 2.78 41.87
C LYS A 608 22.25 3.10 43.02
N ASP A 609 23.42 3.67 42.73
CA ASP A 609 24.41 4.01 43.72
C ASP A 609 23.99 5.22 44.56
N SER A 610 23.10 6.07 44.06
CA SER A 610 22.52 7.19 44.80
C SER A 610 21.47 6.76 45.85
N VAL A 611 20.98 5.51 45.84
CA VAL A 611 19.92 5.02 46.75
C VAL A 611 20.37 5.08 48.22
N ASP A 612 19.61 5.82 49.06
CA ASP A 612 19.76 5.78 50.51
C ASP A 612 19.24 4.44 51.06
N LYS A 613 20.18 3.59 51.48
CA LYS A 613 19.89 2.24 51.96
C LYS A 613 19.02 2.20 53.20
N ALA A 614 19.04 3.24 54.05
CA ALA A 614 18.24 3.32 55.25
C ALA A 614 16.78 3.67 54.91
N ARG A 615 16.58 4.67 54.06
CA ARG A 615 15.24 5.06 53.57
C ARG A 615 14.61 3.95 52.75
N ALA A 616 15.29 3.38 51.76
CA ALA A 616 14.81 2.27 50.95
C ALA A 616 14.42 1.05 51.83
N LYS A 617 15.21 0.75 52.89
CA LYS A 617 14.89 -0.31 53.82
C LYS A 617 13.58 -0.03 54.58
N ALA A 618 13.45 1.17 55.11
CA ALA A 618 12.24 1.57 55.86
C ALA A 618 11.00 1.48 54.96
N PHE A 619 11.08 1.97 53.72
CA PHE A 619 9.97 1.90 52.75
C PHE A 619 9.55 0.47 52.45
N PHE A 620 10.50 -0.43 52.07
CA PHE A 620 10.12 -1.80 51.74
C PHE A 620 9.69 -2.63 52.97
N GLU A 621 10.26 -2.38 54.16
CA GLU A 621 9.83 -3.03 55.39
C GLU A 621 8.40 -2.60 55.79
N GLN A 622 8.06 -1.33 55.60
CA GLN A 622 6.71 -0.83 55.81
C GLN A 622 5.72 -1.43 54.83
N LYS A 623 6.06 -1.48 53.53
CA LYS A 623 5.21 -2.02 52.45
C LYS A 623 4.96 -3.53 52.60
N GLU A 624 5.95 -4.30 53.11
CA GLU A 624 5.84 -5.76 53.24
C GLU A 624 5.51 -6.28 54.65
N GLY A 625 5.53 -5.41 55.66
CA GLY A 625 5.26 -5.79 57.03
C GLY A 625 6.28 -6.75 57.67
N LYS A 626 7.51 -6.83 57.11
CA LYS A 626 8.58 -7.72 57.61
C LYS A 626 9.98 -7.13 57.43
N THR A 627 10.90 -7.52 58.31
CA THR A 627 12.30 -7.08 58.25
C THR A 627 13.02 -7.67 57.06
N LEU A 628 13.74 -6.85 56.28
CA LEU A 628 14.44 -7.23 55.08
C LEU A 628 15.95 -7.09 55.21
N PRO A 629 16.74 -8.08 54.76
CA PRO A 629 18.20 -7.97 54.66
C PRO A 629 18.58 -6.99 53.55
N LEU A 630 19.70 -6.24 53.72
CA LEU A 630 20.14 -5.16 52.83
C LEU A 630 20.27 -5.61 51.35
N PHE A 631 20.73 -6.83 51.09
CA PHE A 631 20.85 -7.29 49.71
C PHE A 631 19.49 -7.39 49.00
N LYS A 632 18.41 -7.80 49.73
CA LYS A 632 17.05 -7.83 49.18
C LYS A 632 16.50 -6.43 48.96
N VAL A 633 16.81 -5.48 49.82
CA VAL A 633 16.44 -4.07 49.67
C VAL A 633 17.06 -3.51 48.39
N ASN A 634 18.37 -3.71 48.18
CA ASN A 634 19.05 -3.25 46.97
C ASN A 634 18.46 -3.87 45.67
N THR A 635 18.19 -5.16 45.70
CA THR A 635 17.56 -5.85 44.53
C THR A 635 16.19 -5.28 44.20
N ARG A 636 15.39 -4.96 45.23
CA ARG A 636 14.04 -4.41 45.06
C ARG A 636 14.07 -2.96 44.62
N ALA A 637 14.95 -2.14 45.19
CA ALA A 637 15.16 -0.77 44.76
C ALA A 637 15.54 -0.72 43.26
N ALA A 638 16.51 -1.55 42.86
CA ALA A 638 16.90 -1.64 41.46
C ALA A 638 15.76 -2.11 40.54
N ALA A 639 14.93 -3.10 40.97
CA ALA A 639 13.81 -3.58 40.20
C ALA A 639 12.70 -2.51 40.08
N LEU A 640 12.39 -1.80 41.18
CA LEU A 640 11.41 -0.71 41.20
C LEU A 640 11.86 0.45 40.32
N LEU A 641 13.12 0.89 40.43
CA LEU A 641 13.68 1.97 39.59
C LEU A 641 13.68 1.59 38.11
N LYS A 642 14.10 0.36 37.79
CA LYS A 642 14.07 -0.14 36.41
C LYS A 642 12.65 -0.11 35.86
N LYS A 643 11.68 -0.63 36.59
CA LYS A 643 10.27 -0.63 36.21
C LYS A 643 9.75 0.80 36.03
N PHE A 644 10.03 1.70 37.01
CA PHE A 644 9.60 3.09 36.98
C PHE A 644 10.10 3.84 35.74
N ILE A 645 11.35 3.62 35.35
CA ILE A 645 11.98 4.26 34.18
C ILE A 645 11.38 3.69 32.87
N LEU A 646 11.25 2.37 32.76
CA LEU A 646 10.76 1.70 31.54
C LEU A 646 9.28 1.95 31.30
N GLU A 647 8.48 2.13 32.34
CA GLU A 647 7.05 2.47 32.25
C GLU A 647 6.80 3.99 32.19
N GLY A 648 7.85 4.81 32.23
CA GLY A 648 7.76 6.26 32.14
C GLY A 648 7.15 6.94 33.38
N GLY A 649 7.08 6.23 34.52
CA GLY A 649 6.50 6.66 35.79
C GLY A 649 5.24 5.90 36.18
N PHE A 650 5.04 5.64 37.45
CA PHE A 650 3.80 5.12 38.04
C PHE A 650 3.71 5.49 39.54
N ASP A 651 2.55 5.35 40.14
CA ASP A 651 2.40 5.59 41.57
C ASP A 651 2.93 4.39 42.38
N ILE A 652 3.97 4.63 43.19
CA ILE A 652 4.63 3.58 43.97
C ILE A 652 3.82 3.13 45.19
N ASP A 653 2.73 3.86 45.54
CA ASP A 653 1.86 3.53 46.65
C ASP A 653 0.71 2.60 46.23
N GLU A 654 0.38 2.55 44.94
CA GLU A 654 -0.50 1.55 44.36
C GLU A 654 0.25 0.23 44.15
#